data_d7ccb943242f220799ab13ee1208636f
#
_entry.id   d7ccb943242f220799ab13ee1208636f
#
_cell.length_a   1.000
_cell.length_b   1.000
_cell.length_c   1.000
_cell.angle_alpha   90.00
_cell.angle_beta   90.00
_cell.angle_gamma   90.00
#
_symmetry.space_group_name_H-M   'P 1'
#
loop_
_entity.id
_entity.type
_entity.pdbx_description
1 polymer ?
#
loop_
_entity_poly.entity_id
_entity_poly.type
_entity_poly.pdbx_seq_one_letter_code
_entity_poly.pdbx_strand_id
1 'polypeptide(L)'
;MINSLKTIAFFGCSLTSRYRQGLCRCFNNAAKKRGMNIVYFNSLGKIGEKNTEFSECELDIVDHADLDGFDGIIYDGEGYNVEIMAEKVISKLRTAKCPVVSISGHVDGFYNIDFEDASGMRKLVEHFTDVHRHTKIGFLSGFLTHPDAQLRLEVFRSVMREKGLPEDGAGTFEGDFWFHKGDEAAEFFLSRPERPQSVVCANDYMAISLISAFKRRGIKVPDDIAVSGFDGTIEGRQFIPHLTSATREREDIAEKAISLLVSLDKKAETDTELYVSPRTIFDQSCGCKIVDYETEARNLDDIYNDVRLFGYCLNDAEAAMLKLNKVEKLDELEDAFRKCATNFGDYSAFFLFLQTDREGRLSCSSEFNEPSDNFRPVIWIDEKGTYVRQCEYEKSTGFIPYTSETDTPHFYYIMCSYCAEKMFGYALIEMKDEDIFSDFYNIFLLNLSVTLERLWKNDNINQLYEQQKALYEKQMELSIHDELTGILNRRGFNEFSKAAIKQLNGITTVCTMVIDMDGLKHINDAYGHSEGDFAIKTTAHIITECCKSGEIAGRAGGDEFYIFATGYSQEKLDSFCGELVRLCDEYNAKHDKPFRVEMSFGSYLCETDNSGSIEEFLKISDVRMYEQKMSKPGRKNR
;
A
#
# COMPACT_ATOMS: atom_id res chain seq x y z
N MET A 1 -20.99 16.55 -1.35
CA MET A 1 -21.03 17.39 -2.59
C MET A 1 -19.88 18.37 -2.51
N ILE A 2 -19.18 18.59 -3.63
CA ILE A 2 -18.00 19.50 -3.67
C ILE A 2 -18.46 20.97 -3.48
N ASN A 3 -19.51 21.34 -4.19
CA ASN A 3 -20.19 22.63 -4.11
C ASN A 3 -21.63 22.45 -4.60
N SER A 4 -22.34 23.52 -5.00
CA SER A 4 -23.70 23.46 -5.54
C SER A 4 -23.78 22.90 -6.98
N LEU A 5 -22.64 22.74 -7.66
CA LEU A 5 -22.57 22.30 -9.05
C LEU A 5 -22.71 20.79 -9.16
N LYS A 6 -23.23 20.35 -10.32
CA LYS A 6 -23.29 18.93 -10.67
C LYS A 6 -21.91 18.32 -10.75
N THR A 7 -21.79 17.08 -10.30
CA THR A 7 -20.52 16.37 -10.25
C THR A 7 -20.59 15.08 -11.05
N ILE A 8 -19.63 14.91 -11.97
CA ILE A 8 -19.46 13.72 -12.79
C ILE A 8 -18.30 12.90 -12.25
N ALA A 9 -18.47 11.57 -12.17
CA ALA A 9 -17.36 10.65 -11.96
C ALA A 9 -16.80 10.21 -13.32
N PHE A 10 -15.48 10.16 -13.45
CA PHE A 10 -14.78 9.62 -14.60
C PHE A 10 -13.90 8.45 -14.15
N PHE A 11 -14.20 7.25 -14.62
CA PHE A 11 -13.41 6.05 -14.34
C PHE A 11 -12.48 5.77 -15.52
N GLY A 12 -11.17 5.85 -15.28
CA GLY A 12 -10.15 5.63 -16.30
C GLY A 12 -8.86 5.05 -15.75
N CYS A 13 -8.02 4.57 -16.65
CA CYS A 13 -6.75 3.94 -16.33
C CYS A 13 -5.61 4.72 -16.96
N SER A 14 -4.47 4.84 -16.26
CA SER A 14 -3.27 5.55 -16.73
C SER A 14 -3.54 6.98 -17.22
N LEU A 15 -4.36 7.74 -16.49
CA LEU A 15 -4.75 9.11 -16.85
C LEU A 15 -3.56 10.09 -16.90
N THR A 16 -2.40 9.71 -16.35
CA THR A 16 -1.16 10.47 -16.44
C THR A 16 -0.44 10.32 -17.78
N SER A 17 -0.81 9.35 -18.62
CA SER A 17 -0.23 9.19 -19.94
C SER A 17 -0.57 10.39 -20.84
N ARG A 18 0.35 10.84 -21.69
CA ARG A 18 0.16 12.01 -22.58
C ARG A 18 -1.15 11.95 -23.39
N TYR A 19 -1.48 10.77 -23.89
CA TYR A 19 -2.72 10.56 -24.64
C TYR A 19 -3.94 10.89 -23.79
N ARG A 20 -3.99 10.36 -22.55
CA ARG A 20 -5.15 10.52 -21.66
C ARG A 20 -5.20 11.86 -20.95
N GLN A 21 -4.05 12.47 -20.70
CA GLN A 21 -3.99 13.86 -20.24
C GLN A 21 -4.73 14.80 -21.21
N GLY A 22 -4.51 14.63 -22.53
CA GLY A 22 -5.24 15.36 -23.55
C GLY A 22 -6.76 15.12 -23.48
N LEU A 23 -7.18 13.87 -23.23
CA LEU A 23 -8.59 13.53 -23.06
C LEU A 23 -9.18 14.21 -21.80
N CYS A 24 -8.52 14.11 -20.65
CA CYS A 24 -8.95 14.77 -19.41
C CYS A 24 -9.10 16.29 -19.60
N ARG A 25 -8.15 16.92 -20.27
CA ARG A 25 -8.24 18.36 -20.60
C ARG A 25 -9.49 18.69 -21.41
N CYS A 26 -9.83 17.87 -22.42
CA CYS A 26 -11.05 18.08 -23.21
C CYS A 26 -12.30 17.92 -22.36
N PHE A 27 -12.33 16.94 -21.44
CA PHE A 27 -13.43 16.77 -20.50
C PHE A 27 -13.54 17.93 -19.51
N ASN A 28 -12.42 18.41 -18.96
CA ASN A 28 -12.39 19.58 -18.09
C ASN A 28 -12.98 20.82 -18.80
N ASN A 29 -12.57 21.07 -20.06
CA ASN A 29 -13.09 22.17 -20.85
C ASN A 29 -14.59 22.03 -21.13
N ALA A 30 -15.05 20.84 -21.49
CA ALA A 30 -16.48 20.58 -21.75
C ALA A 30 -17.34 20.73 -20.48
N ALA A 31 -16.84 20.26 -19.34
CA ALA A 31 -17.49 20.40 -18.03
C ALA A 31 -17.51 21.86 -17.54
N LYS A 32 -16.39 22.57 -17.70
CA LYS A 32 -16.26 23.99 -17.33
C LYS A 32 -17.27 24.88 -18.06
N LYS A 33 -17.45 24.66 -19.36
CA LYS A 33 -18.48 25.37 -20.17
C LYS A 33 -19.91 25.19 -19.63
N ARG A 34 -20.16 24.11 -18.87
CA ARG A 34 -21.48 23.76 -18.35
C ARG A 34 -21.60 23.90 -16.82
N GLY A 35 -20.56 24.42 -16.16
CA GLY A 35 -20.54 24.59 -14.71
C GLY A 35 -20.64 23.24 -13.98
N MET A 36 -19.82 22.26 -14.33
CA MET A 36 -19.82 20.92 -13.74
C MET A 36 -18.46 20.56 -13.18
N ASN A 37 -18.43 19.84 -12.06
CA ASN A 37 -17.21 19.25 -11.49
C ASN A 37 -16.94 17.89 -12.13
N ILE A 38 -15.66 17.48 -12.14
CA ILE A 38 -15.28 16.10 -12.48
C ILE A 38 -14.37 15.51 -11.39
N VAL A 39 -14.66 14.26 -11.06
CA VAL A 39 -13.83 13.43 -10.17
C VAL A 39 -13.30 12.26 -10.98
N TYR A 40 -12.01 12.24 -11.20
CA TYR A 40 -11.30 11.20 -11.93
C TYR A 40 -10.85 10.09 -10.98
N PHE A 41 -11.35 8.89 -11.17
CA PHE A 41 -10.86 7.67 -10.53
C PHE A 41 -9.78 7.07 -11.43
N ASN A 42 -8.52 7.24 -11.04
CA ASN A 42 -7.38 6.81 -11.84
C ASN A 42 -6.80 5.49 -11.30
N SER A 43 -6.84 4.45 -12.12
CA SER A 43 -6.10 3.22 -11.91
C SER A 43 -4.76 3.26 -12.65
N LEU A 44 -3.72 2.60 -12.10
CA LEU A 44 -2.35 2.65 -12.64
C LEU A 44 -2.07 1.60 -13.72
N GLY A 45 -3.05 0.75 -14.07
CA GLY A 45 -2.90 -0.32 -15.04
C GLY A 45 -2.13 0.12 -16.29
N LYS A 46 -1.20 -0.70 -16.76
CA LYS A 46 -0.38 -0.39 -17.94
C LYS A 46 -1.12 -0.75 -19.22
N ILE A 47 -1.29 0.21 -20.10
CA ILE A 47 -1.90 0.01 -21.40
C ILE A 47 -0.95 -0.78 -22.29
N GLY A 48 -1.44 -1.84 -22.95
CA GLY A 48 -0.75 -2.54 -24.03
C GLY A 48 0.20 -3.68 -23.63
N GLU A 49 0.35 -4.02 -22.36
CA GLU A 49 1.10 -5.20 -21.94
C GLU A 49 0.15 -6.39 -21.72
N LYS A 50 0.41 -7.54 -22.36
CA LYS A 50 -0.43 -8.76 -22.24
C LYS A 50 -0.40 -9.43 -20.86
N ASN A 51 0.59 -9.13 -20.03
CA ASN A 51 0.82 -9.71 -18.72
C ASN A 51 1.16 -8.60 -17.71
N THR A 52 0.26 -7.68 -17.49
CA THR A 52 0.41 -6.77 -16.36
C THR A 52 -0.06 -7.47 -15.12
N GLU A 53 0.88 -7.80 -14.24
CA GLU A 53 0.59 -7.97 -12.83
C GLU A 53 0.02 -6.64 -12.33
N PHE A 54 -1.30 -6.51 -12.29
CA PHE A 54 -1.93 -5.41 -11.57
C PHE A 54 -2.26 -5.91 -10.16
N SER A 55 -2.21 -5.02 -9.21
CA SER A 55 -2.71 -5.31 -7.88
C SER A 55 -4.24 -5.15 -7.86
N GLU A 56 -4.96 -6.16 -7.38
CA GLU A 56 -6.41 -6.04 -7.17
C GLU A 56 -6.77 -4.84 -6.28
N CYS A 57 -5.86 -4.45 -5.39
CA CYS A 57 -5.99 -3.26 -4.55
C CYS A 57 -6.12 -1.94 -5.31
N GLU A 58 -5.69 -1.87 -6.59
CA GLU A 58 -5.94 -0.68 -7.41
C GLU A 58 -7.42 -0.40 -7.58
N LEU A 59 -8.23 -1.47 -7.56
CA LEU A 59 -9.68 -1.41 -7.73
C LEU A 59 -10.44 -1.26 -6.41
N ASP A 60 -9.78 -1.39 -5.27
CA ASP A 60 -10.42 -1.21 -3.96
C ASP A 60 -11.04 0.18 -3.84
N ILE A 61 -10.40 1.20 -4.46
CA ILE A 61 -10.96 2.56 -4.51
C ILE A 61 -12.30 2.63 -5.25
N VAL A 62 -12.48 1.78 -6.28
CA VAL A 62 -13.72 1.69 -7.04
C VAL A 62 -14.82 1.06 -6.18
N ASP A 63 -14.49 0.01 -5.41
CA ASP A 63 -15.44 -0.64 -4.51
C ASP A 63 -15.93 0.30 -3.40
N HIS A 64 -15.05 1.18 -2.90
CA HIS A 64 -15.39 2.17 -1.89
C HIS A 64 -16.11 3.41 -2.43
N ALA A 65 -16.15 3.60 -3.77
CA ALA A 65 -16.80 4.77 -4.35
C ALA A 65 -18.31 4.77 -4.07
N ASP A 66 -18.79 5.86 -3.46
CA ASP A 66 -20.24 6.12 -3.34
C ASP A 66 -20.74 6.73 -4.65
N LEU A 67 -21.36 5.89 -5.49
CA LEU A 67 -21.85 6.29 -6.79
C LEU A 67 -23.12 7.16 -6.71
N ASP A 68 -23.85 7.14 -5.59
CA ASP A 68 -25.07 7.92 -5.39
C ASP A 68 -24.78 9.43 -5.23
N GLY A 69 -23.52 9.79 -4.98
CA GLY A 69 -23.07 11.18 -4.88
C GLY A 69 -22.83 11.88 -6.24
N PHE A 70 -22.94 11.16 -7.36
CA PHE A 70 -22.68 11.70 -8.71
C PHE A 70 -23.95 11.88 -9.54
N ASP A 71 -23.96 12.93 -10.36
CA ASP A 71 -25.04 13.24 -11.30
C ASP A 71 -24.92 12.48 -12.64
N GLY A 72 -23.74 11.92 -12.91
CA GLY A 72 -23.46 11.10 -14.08
C GLY A 72 -22.08 10.47 -13.98
N ILE A 73 -21.86 9.40 -14.73
CA ILE A 73 -20.62 8.65 -14.74
C ILE A 73 -20.13 8.49 -16.18
N ILE A 74 -18.82 8.64 -16.38
CA ILE A 74 -18.11 8.32 -17.61
C ILE A 74 -17.18 7.15 -17.32
N TYR A 75 -17.20 6.14 -18.17
CA TYR A 75 -16.33 4.99 -18.16
C TYR A 75 -15.47 4.98 -19.43
N ASP A 76 -14.14 5.01 -19.27
CA ASP A 76 -13.18 4.92 -20.37
C ASP A 76 -12.83 3.47 -20.65
N GLY A 77 -13.55 2.82 -21.57
CA GLY A 77 -13.41 1.40 -21.88
C GLY A 77 -12.05 1.02 -22.45
N GLU A 78 -11.40 1.90 -23.21
CA GLU A 78 -10.06 1.66 -23.77
C GLU A 78 -8.97 1.60 -22.66
N GLY A 79 -9.24 2.17 -21.48
CA GLY A 79 -8.29 2.20 -20.35
C GLY A 79 -8.11 0.86 -19.68
N TYR A 80 -9.17 0.08 -19.57
CA TYR A 80 -9.20 -1.16 -18.83
C TYR A 80 -8.97 -2.37 -19.75
N ASN A 81 -7.73 -2.55 -20.19
CA ASN A 81 -7.34 -3.64 -21.11
C ASN A 81 -7.30 -5.03 -20.48
N VAL A 82 -7.35 -5.13 -19.15
CA VAL A 82 -7.41 -6.38 -18.42
C VAL A 82 -8.87 -6.71 -18.15
N GLU A 83 -9.38 -7.82 -18.70
CA GLU A 83 -10.79 -8.22 -18.64
C GLU A 83 -11.34 -8.24 -17.21
N ILE A 84 -10.59 -8.80 -16.26
CA ILE A 84 -10.97 -8.86 -14.84
C ILE A 84 -11.13 -7.45 -14.23
N MET A 85 -10.27 -6.50 -14.59
CA MET A 85 -10.38 -5.11 -14.13
C MET A 85 -11.64 -4.45 -14.73
N ALA A 86 -11.82 -4.59 -16.03
CA ALA A 86 -12.99 -4.06 -16.72
C ALA A 86 -14.29 -4.60 -16.12
N GLU A 87 -14.39 -5.92 -15.93
CA GLU A 87 -15.57 -6.56 -15.34
C GLU A 87 -15.87 -6.07 -13.92
N LYS A 88 -14.85 -5.94 -13.07
CA LYS A 88 -15.02 -5.42 -11.70
C LYS A 88 -15.56 -4.00 -11.71
N VAL A 89 -14.96 -3.10 -12.50
CA VAL A 89 -15.42 -1.70 -12.63
C VAL A 89 -16.83 -1.65 -13.21
N ILE A 90 -17.10 -2.33 -14.31
CA ILE A 90 -18.42 -2.36 -14.95
C ILE A 90 -19.48 -2.90 -13.98
N SER A 91 -19.18 -3.97 -13.23
CA SER A 91 -20.10 -4.53 -12.24
C SER A 91 -20.45 -3.52 -11.16
N LYS A 92 -19.49 -2.75 -10.67
CA LYS A 92 -19.75 -1.65 -9.74
C LYS A 92 -20.58 -0.55 -10.39
N LEU A 93 -20.24 -0.12 -11.59
CA LEU A 93 -20.96 0.97 -12.29
C LEU A 93 -22.41 0.62 -12.61
N ARG A 94 -22.74 -0.66 -12.81
CA ARG A 94 -24.14 -1.12 -12.96
C ARG A 94 -25.00 -0.91 -11.72
N THR A 95 -24.41 -0.65 -10.56
CA THR A 95 -25.16 -0.33 -9.32
C THR A 95 -25.52 1.15 -9.22
N ALA A 96 -24.99 2.00 -10.11
CA ALA A 96 -25.22 3.44 -10.09
C ALA A 96 -26.70 3.78 -10.40
N LYS A 97 -27.22 4.81 -9.71
CA LYS A 97 -28.56 5.35 -9.96
C LYS A 97 -28.56 6.46 -11.00
N CYS A 98 -27.41 7.04 -11.28
CA CYS A 98 -27.24 8.06 -12.32
C CYS A 98 -26.89 7.43 -13.67
N PRO A 99 -27.02 8.16 -14.79
CA PRO A 99 -26.62 7.68 -16.10
C PRO A 99 -25.14 7.35 -16.19
N VAL A 100 -24.82 6.23 -16.86
CA VAL A 100 -23.43 5.82 -17.14
C VAL A 100 -23.21 5.88 -18.65
N VAL A 101 -22.16 6.61 -19.05
CA VAL A 101 -21.72 6.74 -20.44
C VAL A 101 -20.37 6.02 -20.60
N SER A 102 -20.32 5.00 -21.45
CA SER A 102 -19.07 4.37 -21.88
C SER A 102 -18.49 5.12 -23.06
N ILE A 103 -17.21 5.42 -23.02
CA ILE A 103 -16.46 5.97 -24.16
C ILE A 103 -15.37 4.98 -24.59
N SER A 104 -15.15 4.88 -25.90
CA SER A 104 -14.08 4.04 -26.46
C SER A 104 -14.15 2.57 -26.02
N GLY A 105 -15.36 2.02 -26.02
CA GLY A 105 -15.62 0.62 -25.68
C GLY A 105 -17.10 0.38 -25.38
N HIS A 106 -17.69 -0.59 -26.07
CA HIS A 106 -19.11 -0.91 -25.91
C HIS A 106 -19.36 -1.70 -24.62
N VAL A 107 -20.34 -1.24 -23.84
CA VAL A 107 -20.83 -1.92 -22.64
C VAL A 107 -22.35 -2.04 -22.68
N ASP A 108 -22.86 -3.27 -22.69
CA ASP A 108 -24.31 -3.53 -22.68
C ASP A 108 -24.99 -2.89 -21.46
N GLY A 109 -26.03 -2.10 -21.73
CA GLY A 109 -26.84 -1.41 -20.72
C GLY A 109 -26.30 -0.03 -20.32
N PHE A 110 -25.20 0.43 -20.89
CA PHE A 110 -24.72 1.81 -20.76
C PHE A 110 -25.08 2.59 -22.04
N TYR A 111 -24.95 3.92 -21.97
CA TYR A 111 -24.90 4.75 -23.16
C TYR A 111 -23.51 4.68 -23.75
N ASN A 112 -23.35 4.37 -25.02
CA ASN A 112 -22.06 4.14 -25.64
C ASN A 112 -21.72 5.26 -26.62
N ILE A 113 -20.52 5.81 -26.52
CA ILE A 113 -19.97 6.76 -27.48
C ILE A 113 -18.65 6.20 -27.98
N ASP A 114 -18.60 5.83 -29.25
CA ASP A 114 -17.43 5.21 -29.84
C ASP A 114 -16.91 6.00 -31.05
N PHE A 115 -15.70 5.68 -31.51
CA PHE A 115 -15.12 6.26 -32.70
C PHE A 115 -15.50 5.41 -33.92
N GLU A 116 -15.87 6.09 -35.04
CA GLU A 116 -16.10 5.45 -36.31
C GLU A 116 -14.79 5.18 -37.05
N ASP A 117 -13.91 4.37 -36.46
CA ASP A 117 -12.57 4.10 -36.96
C ASP A 117 -12.54 3.58 -38.39
N ALA A 118 -13.56 2.81 -38.77
CA ALA A 118 -13.67 2.27 -40.12
C ALA A 118 -13.68 3.37 -41.20
N SER A 119 -14.36 4.49 -40.97
CA SER A 119 -14.41 5.59 -41.96
C SER A 119 -13.07 6.31 -42.05
N GLY A 120 -12.32 6.47 -40.92
CA GLY A 120 -11.00 7.08 -40.93
C GLY A 120 -9.97 6.23 -41.68
N MET A 121 -9.93 4.91 -41.36
CA MET A 121 -9.03 3.97 -42.03
C MET A 121 -9.33 3.89 -43.54
N ARG A 122 -10.63 3.83 -43.93
CA ARG A 122 -11.04 3.86 -45.32
C ARG A 122 -10.49 5.08 -46.05
N LYS A 123 -10.65 6.28 -45.50
CA LYS A 123 -10.17 7.52 -46.10
C LYS A 123 -8.64 7.54 -46.28
N LEU A 124 -7.89 6.95 -45.38
CA LEU A 124 -6.43 6.83 -45.52
C LEU A 124 -6.03 5.91 -46.68
N VAL A 125 -6.66 4.75 -46.80
CA VAL A 125 -6.38 3.81 -47.90
C VAL A 125 -6.87 4.38 -49.24
N GLU A 126 -8.05 4.96 -49.30
CA GLU A 126 -8.57 5.62 -50.49
C GLU A 126 -7.72 6.81 -50.94
N HIS A 127 -7.12 7.54 -49.99
CA HIS A 127 -6.18 8.61 -50.33
C HIS A 127 -4.99 8.09 -51.12
N PHE A 128 -4.38 6.98 -50.71
CA PHE A 128 -3.27 6.39 -51.47
C PHE A 128 -3.72 5.82 -52.81
N THR A 129 -4.86 5.16 -52.88
CA THR A 129 -5.36 4.56 -54.15
C THR A 129 -5.88 5.60 -55.10
N ASP A 130 -6.63 6.60 -54.67
CA ASP A 130 -7.36 7.51 -55.54
C ASP A 130 -6.59 8.80 -55.83
N VAL A 131 -5.87 9.35 -54.83
CA VAL A 131 -5.14 10.59 -54.99
C VAL A 131 -3.71 10.31 -55.48
N HIS A 132 -2.96 9.43 -54.81
CA HIS A 132 -1.59 9.10 -55.17
C HIS A 132 -1.49 8.00 -56.24
N ARG A 133 -2.58 7.32 -56.57
CA ARG A 133 -2.66 6.24 -57.58
C ARG A 133 -1.70 5.07 -57.24
N HIS A 134 -1.45 4.84 -55.96
CA HIS A 134 -0.66 3.72 -55.52
C HIS A 134 -1.43 2.41 -55.66
N THR A 135 -0.76 1.38 -56.17
CA THR A 135 -1.32 0.04 -56.38
C THR A 135 -0.66 -1.01 -55.47
N LYS A 136 0.54 -0.68 -54.94
CA LYS A 136 1.34 -1.53 -54.05
C LYS A 136 1.35 -0.88 -52.66
N ILE A 137 0.34 -1.18 -51.85
CA ILE A 137 0.17 -0.60 -50.52
C ILE A 137 0.37 -1.68 -49.50
N GLY A 138 1.36 -1.51 -48.58
CA GLY A 138 1.55 -2.39 -47.42
C GLY A 138 0.69 -2.00 -46.22
N PHE A 139 0.44 -2.93 -45.32
CA PHE A 139 -0.26 -2.68 -44.08
C PHE A 139 0.57 -3.10 -42.86
N LEU A 140 0.76 -2.20 -41.90
CA LEU A 140 1.39 -2.48 -40.61
C LEU A 140 0.29 -2.51 -39.55
N SER A 141 -0.14 -3.72 -39.18
CA SER A 141 -1.18 -3.98 -38.20
C SER A 141 -0.68 -3.82 -36.77
N GLY A 142 -1.59 -3.63 -35.82
CA GLY A 142 -1.31 -3.92 -34.39
C GLY A 142 -1.39 -5.41 -34.09
N PHE A 143 -1.46 -5.77 -32.80
CA PHE A 143 -1.72 -7.15 -32.40
C PHE A 143 -3.03 -7.65 -33.00
N LEU A 144 -2.99 -8.72 -33.77
CA LEU A 144 -4.20 -9.28 -34.42
C LEU A 144 -5.23 -9.87 -33.43
N THR A 145 -4.89 -9.96 -32.18
CA THR A 145 -5.83 -10.30 -31.10
C THR A 145 -6.64 -9.07 -30.64
N HIS A 146 -6.24 -7.85 -31.00
CA HIS A 146 -6.92 -6.61 -30.61
C HIS A 146 -8.05 -6.26 -31.61
N PRO A 147 -9.26 -5.93 -31.15
CA PRO A 147 -10.39 -5.62 -32.04
C PRO A 147 -10.10 -4.49 -33.05
N ASP A 148 -9.46 -3.41 -32.61
CA ASP A 148 -9.10 -2.28 -33.48
C ASP A 148 -8.12 -2.71 -34.60
N ALA A 149 -7.16 -3.58 -34.31
CA ALA A 149 -6.23 -4.07 -35.30
C ALA A 149 -6.96 -4.91 -36.36
N GLN A 150 -7.91 -5.75 -35.93
CA GLN A 150 -8.74 -6.56 -36.80
C GLN A 150 -9.63 -5.68 -37.69
N LEU A 151 -10.33 -4.71 -37.08
CA LEU A 151 -11.19 -3.78 -37.79
C LEU A 151 -10.42 -2.99 -38.85
N ARG A 152 -9.28 -2.39 -38.47
CA ARG A 152 -8.47 -1.58 -39.37
C ARG A 152 -7.89 -2.39 -40.52
N LEU A 153 -7.45 -3.64 -40.26
CA LEU A 153 -6.99 -4.56 -41.29
C LEU A 153 -8.12 -4.97 -42.25
N GLU A 154 -9.31 -5.29 -41.72
CA GLU A 154 -10.44 -5.67 -42.58
C GLU A 154 -10.89 -4.51 -43.45
N VAL A 155 -10.94 -3.29 -42.92
CA VAL A 155 -11.22 -2.09 -43.73
C VAL A 155 -10.19 -1.91 -44.82
N PHE A 156 -8.90 -2.06 -44.52
CA PHE A 156 -7.82 -2.01 -45.52
C PHE A 156 -8.08 -3.03 -46.64
N ARG A 157 -8.31 -4.29 -46.29
CA ARG A 157 -8.61 -5.38 -47.24
C ARG A 157 -9.87 -5.10 -48.09
N SER A 158 -10.93 -4.59 -47.46
CA SER A 158 -12.16 -4.24 -48.14
C SER A 158 -11.94 -3.17 -49.21
N VAL A 159 -11.21 -2.09 -48.88
CA VAL A 159 -10.90 -1.03 -49.85
C VAL A 159 -10.02 -1.56 -50.97
N MET A 160 -9.00 -2.34 -50.69
CA MET A 160 -8.13 -2.96 -51.69
C MET A 160 -8.96 -3.83 -52.67
N ARG A 161 -9.87 -4.66 -52.14
CA ARG A 161 -10.78 -5.49 -52.94
C ARG A 161 -11.70 -4.65 -53.82
N GLU A 162 -12.32 -3.59 -53.27
CA GLU A 162 -13.18 -2.67 -53.99
C GLU A 162 -12.47 -1.94 -55.15
N LYS A 163 -11.17 -1.68 -55.00
CA LYS A 163 -10.30 -1.07 -56.02
C LYS A 163 -9.73 -2.08 -57.01
N GLY A 164 -10.05 -3.38 -56.87
CA GLY A 164 -9.51 -4.43 -57.75
C GLY A 164 -8.03 -4.72 -57.50
N LEU A 165 -7.50 -4.38 -56.34
CA LEU A 165 -6.12 -4.62 -55.91
C LEU A 165 -6.02 -5.89 -55.01
N PRO A 166 -4.86 -6.51 -54.89
CA PRO A 166 -4.66 -7.64 -53.97
C PRO A 166 -5.06 -7.24 -52.54
N GLU A 167 -5.86 -8.07 -51.84
CA GLU A 167 -6.37 -7.79 -50.50
C GLU A 167 -5.30 -7.52 -49.48
N ASP A 168 -4.18 -8.27 -49.52
CA ASP A 168 -3.04 -8.05 -48.62
C ASP A 168 -2.05 -7.02 -49.19
N GLY A 169 -2.36 -6.36 -50.31
CA GLY A 169 -1.54 -5.35 -50.92
C GLY A 169 -0.09 -5.82 -51.20
N ALA A 170 0.89 -5.02 -50.82
CA ALA A 170 2.32 -5.36 -50.84
C ALA A 170 2.77 -6.17 -49.61
N GLY A 171 1.84 -6.65 -48.81
CA GLY A 171 2.04 -7.47 -47.61
C GLY A 171 1.55 -6.80 -46.34
N THR A 172 1.16 -7.66 -45.40
CA THR A 172 0.73 -7.27 -44.04
C THR A 172 1.75 -7.74 -43.04
N PHE A 173 2.20 -6.84 -42.15
CA PHE A 173 3.09 -7.16 -41.03
C PHE A 173 2.38 -6.91 -39.70
N GLU A 174 2.50 -7.85 -38.75
CA GLU A 174 1.90 -7.71 -37.42
C GLU A 174 2.88 -6.96 -36.50
N GLY A 175 2.52 -5.73 -36.15
CA GLY A 175 3.18 -4.87 -35.18
C GLY A 175 2.69 -5.12 -33.74
N ASP A 176 2.93 -4.11 -32.87
CA ASP A 176 2.64 -4.19 -31.45
C ASP A 176 1.93 -2.95 -30.87
N PHE A 177 1.46 -2.04 -31.74
CA PHE A 177 0.94 -0.71 -31.41
C PHE A 177 1.97 0.25 -30.78
N TRP A 178 3.23 -0.20 -30.59
CA TRP A 178 4.34 0.58 -30.02
C TRP A 178 5.50 0.78 -31.01
N PHE A 179 6.63 1.23 -30.48
CA PHE A 179 7.83 1.54 -31.25
C PHE A 179 8.76 0.33 -31.51
N HIS A 180 8.49 -0.85 -30.92
CA HIS A 180 9.51 -1.90 -30.83
C HIS A 180 9.77 -2.61 -32.16
N LYS A 181 8.77 -2.78 -33.01
CA LYS A 181 8.86 -3.59 -34.24
C LYS A 181 9.15 -2.81 -35.52
N GLY A 182 9.55 -1.54 -35.44
CA GLY A 182 9.80 -0.71 -36.60
C GLY A 182 10.91 -1.24 -37.52
N ASP A 183 11.99 -1.77 -36.95
CA ASP A 183 13.10 -2.33 -37.74
C ASP A 183 12.73 -3.63 -38.45
N GLU A 184 11.99 -4.51 -37.80
CA GLU A 184 11.48 -5.77 -38.39
C GLU A 184 10.46 -5.48 -39.50
N ALA A 185 9.54 -4.53 -39.24
CA ALA A 185 8.60 -4.10 -40.26
C ALA A 185 9.29 -3.49 -41.50
N ALA A 186 10.29 -2.65 -41.26
CA ALA A 186 11.07 -2.07 -42.37
C ALA A 186 11.80 -3.16 -43.19
N GLU A 187 12.40 -4.13 -42.54
CA GLU A 187 13.06 -5.26 -43.21
C GLU A 187 12.03 -6.08 -44.02
N PHE A 188 10.87 -6.37 -43.44
CA PHE A 188 9.79 -7.08 -44.10
C PHE A 188 9.35 -6.38 -45.39
N PHE A 189 9.07 -5.08 -45.37
CA PHE A 189 8.60 -4.35 -46.53
C PHE A 189 9.70 -4.16 -47.58
N LEU A 190 10.96 -3.97 -47.18
CA LEU A 190 12.08 -3.79 -48.09
C LEU A 190 12.56 -5.09 -48.75
N SER A 191 12.35 -6.24 -48.12
CA SER A 191 12.71 -7.57 -48.64
C SER A 191 11.71 -8.11 -49.68
N ARG A 192 10.55 -7.44 -49.85
CA ARG A 192 9.55 -7.87 -50.82
C ARG A 192 10.08 -7.75 -52.26
N PRO A 193 9.74 -8.71 -53.15
CA PRO A 193 10.10 -8.63 -54.56
C PRO A 193 9.66 -7.33 -55.20
N GLU A 194 8.46 -6.87 -54.82
CA GLU A 194 7.91 -5.58 -55.18
C GLU A 194 7.75 -4.73 -53.93
N ARG A 195 8.57 -3.70 -53.79
CA ARG A 195 8.49 -2.77 -52.66
C ARG A 195 7.16 -2.02 -52.65
N PRO A 196 6.56 -1.76 -51.47
CA PRO A 196 5.39 -0.93 -51.38
C PRO A 196 5.70 0.51 -51.82
N GLN A 197 4.75 1.16 -52.47
CA GLN A 197 4.72 2.60 -52.74
C GLN A 197 4.32 3.39 -51.51
N SER A 198 3.47 2.76 -50.69
CA SER A 198 3.04 3.29 -49.39
C SER A 198 2.80 2.19 -48.40
N VAL A 199 2.86 2.55 -47.11
CA VAL A 199 2.48 1.70 -45.98
C VAL A 199 1.46 2.42 -45.12
N VAL A 200 0.30 1.80 -44.94
CA VAL A 200 -0.72 2.25 -43.99
C VAL A 200 -0.46 1.55 -42.64
N CYS A 201 -0.24 2.32 -41.61
CA CYS A 201 -0.02 1.80 -40.26
C CYS A 201 -1.29 1.89 -39.42
N ALA A 202 -1.54 0.90 -38.60
CA ALA A 202 -2.71 0.87 -37.75
C ALA A 202 -2.66 1.91 -36.62
N ASN A 203 -1.49 2.49 -36.31
CA ASN A 203 -1.41 3.68 -35.45
C ASN A 203 -0.16 4.54 -35.74
N ASP A 204 -0.09 5.71 -35.11
CA ASP A 204 0.99 6.69 -35.30
C ASP A 204 2.32 6.24 -34.72
N TYR A 205 2.35 5.57 -33.58
CA TYR A 205 3.59 5.11 -32.96
C TYR A 205 4.34 4.11 -33.82
N MET A 206 3.61 3.15 -34.42
CA MET A 206 4.21 2.22 -35.38
C MET A 206 4.65 2.94 -36.66
N ALA A 207 3.88 3.94 -37.13
CA ALA A 207 4.26 4.75 -38.29
C ALA A 207 5.57 5.51 -38.04
N ILE A 208 5.73 6.18 -36.91
CA ILE A 208 6.96 6.88 -36.49
C ILE A 208 8.15 5.92 -36.42
N SER A 209 7.92 4.74 -35.81
CA SER A 209 8.96 3.72 -35.68
C SER A 209 9.42 3.20 -37.06
N LEU A 210 8.47 2.93 -37.97
CA LEU A 210 8.72 2.49 -39.32
C LEU A 210 9.50 3.56 -40.13
N ILE A 211 9.07 4.84 -40.09
CA ILE A 211 9.74 5.94 -40.76
C ILE A 211 11.18 6.10 -40.24
N SER A 212 11.37 5.99 -38.92
CA SER A 212 12.68 6.04 -38.29
C SER A 212 13.59 4.89 -38.77
N ALA A 213 13.02 3.69 -38.92
CA ALA A 213 13.72 2.52 -39.42
C ALA A 213 14.07 2.65 -40.93
N PHE A 214 13.16 3.21 -41.72
CA PHE A 214 13.43 3.55 -43.15
C PHE A 214 14.56 4.57 -43.28
N LYS A 215 14.52 5.65 -42.48
CA LYS A 215 15.56 6.69 -42.47
C LYS A 215 16.96 6.11 -42.18
N ARG A 216 17.08 5.20 -41.19
CA ARG A 216 18.35 4.52 -40.90
C ARG A 216 18.88 3.67 -42.06
N ARG A 217 17.99 3.21 -42.95
CA ARG A 217 18.33 2.41 -44.15
C ARG A 217 18.43 3.25 -45.43
N GLY A 218 18.40 4.58 -45.30
CA GLY A 218 18.53 5.50 -46.43
C GLY A 218 17.28 5.62 -47.31
N ILE A 219 16.13 5.11 -46.85
CA ILE A 219 14.83 5.24 -47.53
C ILE A 219 14.19 6.54 -47.12
N LYS A 220 13.76 7.32 -48.07
CA LYS A 220 13.13 8.63 -47.85
C LYS A 220 11.62 8.49 -47.82
N VAL A 221 10.99 9.10 -46.79
CA VAL A 221 9.53 9.25 -46.70
C VAL A 221 9.23 10.73 -46.93
N PRO A 222 8.34 11.08 -47.87
CA PRO A 222 7.49 10.21 -48.70
C PRO A 222 8.12 9.77 -50.05
N ASP A 223 9.30 10.27 -50.45
CA ASP A 223 9.81 10.18 -51.80
C ASP A 223 9.96 8.73 -52.32
N ASP A 224 10.48 7.81 -51.49
CA ASP A 224 10.67 6.41 -51.87
C ASP A 224 9.46 5.54 -51.43
N ILE A 225 8.93 5.77 -50.24
CA ILE A 225 7.79 5.07 -49.68
C ILE A 225 6.97 6.07 -48.83
N ALA A 226 5.69 6.27 -49.16
CA ALA A 226 4.80 7.08 -48.34
C ALA A 226 4.29 6.29 -47.12
N VAL A 227 3.99 6.98 -46.01
CA VAL A 227 3.50 6.33 -44.77
C VAL A 227 2.32 7.11 -44.22
N SER A 228 1.31 6.40 -43.70
CA SER A 228 0.29 6.99 -42.87
C SER A 228 0.15 6.28 -41.52
N GLY A 229 -0.26 7.01 -40.50
CA GLY A 229 -0.61 6.50 -39.19
C GLY A 229 -2.12 6.50 -38.95
N PHE A 230 -2.51 6.36 -37.69
CA PHE A 230 -3.84 6.48 -37.15
C PHE A 230 -3.74 6.93 -35.70
N ASP A 231 -4.73 7.62 -35.14
CA ASP A 231 -4.92 8.22 -33.82
C ASP A 231 -4.67 9.75 -33.79
N GLY A 232 -3.88 10.32 -34.69
CA GLY A 232 -3.60 11.75 -34.77
C GLY A 232 -2.85 12.29 -33.54
N THR A 233 -1.88 11.52 -33.04
CA THR A 233 -1.11 11.84 -31.84
C THR A 233 -0.30 13.14 -32.00
N ILE A 234 0.03 13.76 -30.88
CA ILE A 234 0.90 14.96 -30.88
C ILE A 234 2.28 14.59 -31.43
N GLU A 235 2.79 13.41 -31.08
CA GLU A 235 4.07 12.90 -31.58
C GLU A 235 4.05 12.77 -33.10
N GLY A 236 2.97 12.26 -33.69
CA GLY A 236 2.83 12.18 -35.14
C GLY A 236 2.76 13.54 -35.82
N ARG A 237 2.16 14.55 -35.18
CA ARG A 237 2.10 15.92 -35.68
C ARG A 237 3.43 16.69 -35.54
N GLN A 238 4.27 16.32 -34.58
CA GLN A 238 5.57 16.93 -34.32
C GLN A 238 6.73 16.16 -35.00
N PHE A 239 6.50 14.90 -35.41
CA PHE A 239 7.52 14.08 -36.08
C PHE A 239 7.79 14.58 -37.51
N ILE A 240 9.05 14.47 -37.97
CA ILE A 240 9.45 14.88 -39.31
C ILE A 240 9.77 13.66 -40.17
N PRO A 241 9.06 13.44 -41.28
CA PRO A 241 7.91 14.22 -41.81
C PRO A 241 6.64 14.09 -41.00
N HIS A 242 5.83 15.17 -40.87
CA HIS A 242 4.55 15.18 -40.17
C HIS A 242 3.64 14.08 -40.72
N LEU A 243 3.03 13.32 -39.82
CA LEU A 243 2.23 12.18 -40.22
C LEU A 243 0.89 12.57 -40.89
N THR A 244 0.64 11.94 -42.02
CA THR A 244 -0.71 11.72 -42.51
C THR A 244 -1.40 10.73 -41.56
N SER A 245 -2.53 11.12 -40.95
CA SER A 245 -3.19 10.32 -39.94
C SER A 245 -4.69 10.55 -39.90
N ALA A 246 -5.47 9.59 -39.42
CA ALA A 246 -6.86 9.81 -39.03
C ALA A 246 -6.89 10.07 -37.52
N THR A 247 -7.49 11.20 -37.13
CA THR A 247 -7.48 11.65 -35.73
C THR A 247 -8.75 11.23 -35.02
N ARG A 248 -8.63 10.72 -33.81
CA ARG A 248 -9.74 10.60 -32.87
C ARG A 248 -9.88 11.93 -32.13
N GLU A 249 -10.84 12.77 -32.54
CA GLU A 249 -11.03 14.11 -31.97
C GLU A 249 -11.57 13.98 -30.53
N ARG A 250 -10.67 14.16 -29.54
CA ARG A 250 -10.98 14.04 -28.10
C ARG A 250 -11.96 15.10 -27.63
N GLU A 251 -11.91 16.29 -28.24
CA GLU A 251 -12.86 17.35 -28.00
C GLU A 251 -14.30 16.93 -28.33
N ASP A 252 -14.48 16.24 -29.44
CA ASP A 252 -15.82 15.83 -29.89
C ASP A 252 -16.39 14.74 -28.99
N ILE A 253 -15.59 13.77 -28.56
CA ILE A 253 -16.06 12.72 -27.64
C ILE A 253 -16.40 13.31 -26.26
N ALA A 254 -15.58 14.23 -25.74
CA ALA A 254 -15.81 14.88 -24.47
C ALA A 254 -17.08 15.76 -24.51
N GLU A 255 -17.25 16.60 -25.56
CA GLU A 255 -18.42 17.44 -25.74
C GLU A 255 -19.70 16.60 -25.91
N LYS A 256 -19.61 15.48 -26.64
CA LYS A 256 -20.77 14.59 -26.87
C LYS A 256 -21.14 13.86 -25.56
N ALA A 257 -20.18 13.34 -24.79
CA ALA A 257 -20.41 12.65 -23.53
C ALA A 257 -21.05 13.58 -22.48
N ILE A 258 -20.46 14.76 -22.26
CA ILE A 258 -21.02 15.74 -21.33
C ILE A 258 -22.40 16.22 -21.77
N SER A 259 -22.62 16.48 -23.09
CA SER A 259 -23.92 16.88 -23.62
C SER A 259 -24.98 15.80 -23.43
N LEU A 260 -24.58 14.53 -23.60
CA LEU A 260 -25.46 13.38 -23.38
C LEU A 260 -25.90 13.30 -21.91
N LEU A 261 -24.98 13.39 -20.96
CA LEU A 261 -25.30 13.41 -19.53
C LEU A 261 -26.26 14.55 -19.16
N VAL A 262 -26.03 15.75 -19.71
CA VAL A 262 -26.93 16.90 -19.50
C VAL A 262 -28.32 16.65 -20.08
N SER A 263 -28.42 15.97 -21.23
CA SER A 263 -29.72 15.65 -21.89
C SER A 263 -30.48 14.59 -21.11
N LEU A 264 -29.80 13.56 -20.61
CA LEU A 264 -30.38 12.50 -19.81
C LEU A 264 -30.92 13.02 -18.46
N ASP A 265 -30.21 13.94 -17.83
CA ASP A 265 -30.69 14.63 -16.63
C ASP A 265 -32.03 15.36 -16.88
N LYS A 266 -32.21 15.94 -18.08
CA LYS A 266 -33.45 16.58 -18.51
C LYS A 266 -34.52 15.60 -18.99
N LYS A 267 -34.28 14.28 -18.86
CA LYS A 267 -35.17 13.19 -19.33
C LYS A 267 -35.49 13.26 -20.83
N ALA A 268 -34.58 13.77 -21.65
CA ALA A 268 -34.71 13.74 -23.10
C ALA A 268 -34.51 12.31 -23.62
N GLU A 269 -35.30 11.89 -24.59
CA GLU A 269 -35.02 10.65 -25.32
C GLU A 269 -33.74 10.83 -26.14
N THR A 270 -32.80 9.90 -25.99
CA THR A 270 -31.52 9.91 -26.67
C THR A 270 -31.16 8.50 -27.11
N ASP A 271 -30.42 8.39 -28.21
CA ASP A 271 -29.89 7.12 -28.68
C ASP A 271 -28.89 6.57 -27.66
N THR A 272 -28.89 5.25 -27.51
CA THR A 272 -27.93 4.55 -26.63
C THR A 272 -26.57 4.35 -27.27
N GLU A 273 -26.51 4.43 -28.61
CA GLU A 273 -25.29 4.26 -29.41
C GLU A 273 -25.00 5.54 -30.21
N LEU A 274 -23.88 6.16 -29.93
CA LEU A 274 -23.43 7.38 -30.58
C LEU A 274 -22.02 7.18 -31.13
N TYR A 275 -21.73 7.82 -32.27
CA TYR A 275 -20.40 7.71 -32.89
C TYR A 275 -19.80 9.08 -33.15
N VAL A 276 -18.46 9.15 -33.05
CA VAL A 276 -17.65 10.31 -33.41
C VAL A 276 -16.83 9.94 -34.65
N SER A 277 -17.03 10.65 -35.73
CA SER A 277 -16.32 10.40 -37.00
C SER A 277 -14.91 10.96 -36.92
N PRO A 278 -13.86 10.16 -37.24
CA PRO A 278 -12.49 10.64 -37.24
C PRO A 278 -12.24 11.65 -38.36
N ARG A 279 -11.42 12.64 -38.07
CA ARG A 279 -10.93 13.60 -39.05
C ARG A 279 -9.61 13.08 -39.64
N THR A 280 -9.46 13.13 -40.99
CA THR A 280 -8.21 12.78 -41.65
C THR A 280 -7.37 14.03 -41.96
N ILE A 281 -6.08 13.95 -41.61
CA ILE A 281 -5.08 14.97 -41.90
C ILE A 281 -4.09 14.37 -42.90
N PHE A 282 -4.04 14.98 -44.12
CA PHE A 282 -3.07 14.61 -45.13
C PHE A 282 -1.91 15.60 -45.08
N ASP A 283 -0.70 15.06 -44.78
CA ASP A 283 0.44 15.89 -44.46
C ASP A 283 1.71 15.41 -45.18
N GLN A 284 2.89 15.69 -44.62
CA GLN A 284 4.19 15.49 -45.26
C GLN A 284 4.50 14.02 -45.54
N SER A 285 4.10 13.09 -44.66
CA SER A 285 4.46 11.67 -44.79
C SER A 285 3.78 10.93 -45.95
N CYS A 286 2.70 11.48 -46.52
CA CYS A 286 2.14 11.02 -47.78
C CYS A 286 2.56 11.84 -49.01
N GLY A 287 3.24 12.97 -48.81
CA GLY A 287 3.70 13.85 -49.86
C GLY A 287 2.71 14.96 -50.24
N CYS A 288 1.58 15.14 -49.54
CA CYS A 288 0.62 16.20 -49.81
C CYS A 288 1.09 17.59 -49.39
N LYS A 289 1.98 17.66 -48.40
CA LYS A 289 2.66 18.89 -47.96
C LYS A 289 4.16 18.76 -48.06
N ILE A 290 4.84 19.88 -48.34
CA ILE A 290 6.28 19.94 -48.40
C ILE A 290 6.82 20.12 -47.00
N VAL A 291 7.96 19.46 -46.69
CA VAL A 291 8.67 19.65 -45.43
C VAL A 291 9.33 21.03 -45.42
N ASP A 292 8.87 21.91 -44.53
CA ASP A 292 9.45 23.23 -44.29
C ASP A 292 10.39 23.19 -43.08
N TYR A 293 11.67 23.00 -43.34
CA TYR A 293 12.71 22.87 -42.30
C TYR A 293 12.92 24.16 -41.48
N GLU A 294 12.47 25.34 -41.94
CA GLU A 294 12.58 26.57 -41.14
C GLU A 294 11.45 26.65 -40.07
N THR A 295 10.24 26.23 -40.41
CA THR A 295 9.13 26.12 -39.48
C THR A 295 9.39 24.99 -38.45
N GLU A 296 10.10 23.95 -38.84
CA GLU A 296 10.39 22.79 -38.01
C GLU A 296 11.49 23.00 -36.98
N ALA A 297 12.39 23.95 -37.20
CA ALA A 297 13.36 24.34 -36.18
C ALA A 297 12.67 24.91 -34.91
N ARG A 298 11.47 25.50 -35.06
CA ARG A 298 10.65 25.99 -33.93
C ARG A 298 10.00 24.84 -33.16
N ASN A 299 9.57 23.77 -33.84
CA ASN A 299 8.97 22.59 -33.19
C ASN A 299 10.01 21.82 -32.36
N LEU A 300 11.32 21.89 -32.71
CA LEU A 300 12.41 21.30 -31.93
C LEU A 300 12.52 21.96 -30.53
N ASP A 301 12.25 23.26 -30.42
CA ASP A 301 12.29 23.95 -29.14
C ASP A 301 11.16 23.45 -28.21
N ASP A 302 9.97 23.16 -28.74
CA ASP A 302 8.84 22.60 -27.98
C ASP A 302 9.17 21.18 -27.51
N ILE A 303 9.71 20.33 -28.39
CA ILE A 303 10.16 18.97 -28.05
C ILE A 303 11.26 19.02 -26.98
N TYR A 304 12.23 19.93 -27.13
CA TYR A 304 13.32 20.10 -26.16
C TYR A 304 12.76 20.55 -24.79
N ASN A 305 11.81 21.46 -24.79
CA ASN A 305 11.15 21.90 -23.55
C ASN A 305 10.38 20.76 -22.88
N ASP A 306 9.68 19.92 -23.65
CA ASP A 306 8.96 18.75 -23.14
C ASP A 306 9.91 17.73 -22.49
N VAL A 307 11.04 17.40 -23.17
CA VAL A 307 12.06 16.49 -22.62
C VAL A 307 12.69 17.07 -21.35
N ARG A 308 12.91 18.38 -21.32
CA ARG A 308 13.45 19.08 -20.16
C ARG A 308 12.48 19.04 -18.98
N LEU A 309 11.19 19.30 -19.23
CA LEU A 309 10.14 19.21 -18.20
C LEU A 309 10.03 17.81 -17.63
N PHE A 310 10.08 16.77 -18.46
CA PHE A 310 10.11 15.39 -18.00
C PHE A 310 11.34 15.10 -17.13
N GLY A 311 12.52 15.60 -17.51
CA GLY A 311 13.75 15.50 -16.71
C GLY A 311 13.60 16.17 -15.34
N TYR A 312 12.94 17.32 -15.25
CA TYR A 312 12.65 17.98 -13.98
C TYR A 312 11.68 17.14 -13.12
N CYS A 313 10.60 16.62 -13.70
CA CYS A 313 9.68 15.74 -12.98
C CYS A 313 10.38 14.52 -12.36
N LEU A 314 11.33 13.90 -13.06
CA LEU A 314 12.12 12.78 -12.53
C LEU A 314 13.01 13.22 -11.37
N ASN A 315 13.72 14.36 -11.50
CA ASN A 315 14.56 14.88 -10.42
C ASN A 315 13.74 15.23 -9.17
N ASP A 316 12.56 15.81 -9.35
CA ASP A 316 11.66 16.15 -8.26
C ASP A 316 11.11 14.90 -7.58
N ALA A 317 10.77 13.87 -8.35
CA ALA A 317 10.34 12.58 -7.81
C ALA A 317 11.46 11.88 -7.03
N GLU A 318 12.71 11.93 -7.51
CA GLU A 318 13.88 11.42 -6.78
C GLU A 318 14.11 12.19 -5.48
N ALA A 319 14.04 13.52 -5.51
CA ALA A 319 14.17 14.35 -4.32
C ALA A 319 13.07 14.05 -3.29
N ALA A 320 11.84 13.83 -3.73
CA ALA A 320 10.73 13.44 -2.88
C ALA A 320 10.95 12.05 -2.26
N MET A 321 11.39 11.07 -3.05
CA MET A 321 11.74 9.73 -2.58
C MET A 321 12.79 9.76 -1.48
N LEU A 322 13.86 10.56 -1.63
CA LEU A 322 14.91 10.71 -0.62
C LEU A 322 14.38 11.30 0.70
N LYS A 323 13.37 12.16 0.64
CA LYS A 323 12.71 12.73 1.83
C LYS A 323 11.80 11.68 2.50
N LEU A 324 10.98 10.96 1.72
CA LEU A 324 10.09 9.92 2.21
C LEU A 324 10.85 8.73 2.84
N ASN A 325 12.02 8.39 2.31
CA ASN A 325 12.85 7.30 2.85
C ASN A 325 13.41 7.58 4.24
N LYS A 326 13.43 8.85 4.68
CA LYS A 326 13.87 9.24 6.04
C LYS A 326 12.77 9.17 7.09
N VAL A 327 11.53 8.98 6.69
CA VAL A 327 10.37 8.91 7.59
C VAL A 327 10.43 7.57 8.34
N GLU A 328 10.49 7.61 9.67
CA GLU A 328 10.52 6.43 10.54
C GLU A 328 9.19 6.18 11.25
N LYS A 329 8.36 7.24 11.38
CA LYS A 329 7.05 7.20 12.03
C LYS A 329 6.00 7.95 11.22
N LEU A 330 4.75 7.60 11.41
CA LEU A 330 3.62 8.18 10.67
C LEU A 330 3.48 9.70 10.90
N ASP A 331 3.77 10.19 12.11
CA ASP A 331 3.72 11.61 12.45
C ASP A 331 4.81 12.46 11.76
N GLU A 332 5.92 11.84 11.34
CA GLU A 332 6.98 12.49 10.58
C GLU A 332 6.61 12.68 9.09
N LEU A 333 5.60 11.93 8.62
CA LEU A 333 5.17 11.99 7.22
C LEU A 333 4.71 13.39 6.81
N GLU A 334 4.08 14.11 7.73
CA GLU A 334 3.66 15.50 7.54
C GLU A 334 4.81 16.41 7.14
N ASP A 335 5.91 16.39 7.89
CA ASP A 335 7.07 17.24 7.64
C ASP A 335 7.77 16.88 6.31
N ALA A 336 7.82 15.58 6.00
CA ALA A 336 8.33 15.09 4.71
C ALA A 336 7.48 15.59 3.54
N PHE A 337 6.15 15.53 3.65
CA PHE A 337 5.23 16.06 2.64
C PHE A 337 5.37 17.56 2.45
N ARG A 338 5.43 18.35 3.53
CA ARG A 338 5.62 19.79 3.46
C ARG A 338 6.88 20.16 2.67
N LYS A 339 7.95 19.40 2.85
CA LYS A 339 9.21 19.59 2.10
C LYS A 339 9.11 19.12 0.64
N CYS A 340 8.17 18.24 0.31
CA CYS A 340 7.93 17.78 -1.05
C CYS A 340 6.92 18.66 -1.80
N ALA A 341 6.01 19.34 -1.09
CA ALA A 341 4.89 20.09 -1.67
C ALA A 341 5.33 21.19 -2.66
N THR A 342 6.51 21.76 -2.47
CA THR A 342 7.09 22.74 -3.41
C THR A 342 7.42 22.17 -4.78
N ASN A 343 7.44 20.83 -4.90
CA ASN A 343 7.77 20.10 -6.12
C ASN A 343 6.53 19.50 -6.79
N PHE A 344 5.33 19.67 -6.20
CA PHE A 344 4.10 19.06 -6.72
C PHE A 344 3.54 19.74 -7.99
N GLY A 345 4.13 20.82 -8.46
CA GLY A 345 3.64 21.57 -9.61
C GLY A 345 2.38 22.38 -9.28
N ASP A 346 1.53 22.61 -10.28
CA ASP A 346 0.36 23.48 -10.16
C ASP A 346 -0.88 22.70 -9.71
N TYR A 347 -1.02 22.44 -8.41
CA TYR A 347 -2.23 21.91 -7.78
C TYR A 347 -2.93 23.02 -6.97
N SER A 348 -4.24 22.88 -6.77
CA SER A 348 -5.01 23.72 -5.86
C SER A 348 -5.05 23.15 -4.46
N ALA A 349 -5.20 21.83 -4.35
CA ALA A 349 -5.17 21.11 -3.07
C ALA A 349 -4.70 19.67 -3.24
N PHE A 350 -4.05 19.15 -2.20
CA PHE A 350 -3.64 17.75 -2.11
C PHE A 350 -4.09 17.18 -0.76
N PHE A 351 -4.79 16.05 -0.78
CA PHE A 351 -5.26 15.36 0.40
C PHE A 351 -4.73 13.92 0.39
N LEU A 352 -4.30 13.44 1.54
CA LEU A 352 -3.97 12.05 1.76
C LEU A 352 -4.88 11.47 2.84
N PHE A 353 -5.61 10.43 2.47
CA PHE A 353 -6.45 9.64 3.36
C PHE A 353 -5.79 8.29 3.60
N LEU A 354 -5.61 7.91 4.86
CA LEU A 354 -5.03 6.63 5.24
C LEU A 354 -6.02 5.80 6.05
N GLN A 355 -5.96 4.50 5.89
CA GLN A 355 -6.63 3.56 6.77
C GLN A 355 -5.91 3.52 8.11
N THR A 356 -6.65 3.68 9.20
CA THR A 356 -6.12 3.59 10.55
C THR A 356 -7.00 2.71 11.42
N ASP A 357 -6.38 2.00 12.37
CA ASP A 357 -7.10 1.29 13.40
C ASP A 357 -7.77 2.24 14.42
N ARG A 358 -8.42 1.68 15.43
CA ARG A 358 -9.08 2.48 16.48
C ARG A 358 -8.12 3.32 17.33
N GLU A 359 -6.85 2.94 17.35
CA GLU A 359 -5.78 3.61 18.09
C GLU A 359 -5.06 4.66 17.22
N GLY A 360 -5.46 4.78 15.93
CA GLY A 360 -4.88 5.74 14.98
C GLY A 360 -3.59 5.27 14.31
N ARG A 361 -3.25 3.97 14.43
CA ARG A 361 -2.09 3.39 13.76
C ARG A 361 -2.43 3.03 12.32
N LEU A 362 -1.42 3.05 11.46
CA LEU A 362 -1.57 2.69 10.04
C LEU A 362 -2.03 1.22 9.91
N SER A 363 -3.05 1.01 9.11
CA SER A 363 -3.61 -0.29 8.80
C SER A 363 -3.78 -0.47 7.28
N CYS A 364 -4.17 -1.65 6.81
CA CYS A 364 -4.35 -1.91 5.39
C CYS A 364 -5.56 -2.82 5.11
N SER A 365 -6.06 -2.81 3.88
CA SER A 365 -7.27 -3.53 3.47
C SER A 365 -7.22 -5.05 3.71
N SER A 366 -6.04 -5.66 3.69
CA SER A 366 -5.88 -7.10 3.94
C SER A 366 -6.14 -7.52 5.39
N GLU A 367 -6.22 -6.58 6.33
CA GLU A 367 -6.44 -6.86 7.76
C GLU A 367 -7.93 -6.89 8.14
N PHE A 368 -8.81 -6.42 7.26
CA PHE A 368 -10.25 -6.35 7.53
C PHE A 368 -11.01 -7.19 6.51
N ASN A 369 -11.83 -8.13 6.99
CA ASN A 369 -12.75 -8.92 6.17
C ASN A 369 -13.92 -8.10 5.57
N GLU A 370 -14.04 -6.84 5.94
CA GLU A 370 -15.01 -5.88 5.39
C GLU A 370 -14.28 -4.61 4.96
N PRO A 371 -14.73 -3.92 3.89
CA PRO A 371 -14.19 -2.63 3.49
C PRO A 371 -14.24 -1.69 4.70
N SER A 372 -13.08 -1.35 5.25
CA SER A 372 -13.07 -0.51 6.45
C SER A 372 -13.46 0.92 6.06
N ASP A 373 -14.57 1.40 6.59
CA ASP A 373 -15.00 2.80 6.55
C ASP A 373 -14.03 3.76 7.28
N ASN A 374 -12.82 3.34 7.57
CA ASN A 374 -11.90 4.01 8.49
C ASN A 374 -10.79 4.81 7.80
N PHE A 375 -11.08 5.37 6.61
CA PHE A 375 -10.17 6.35 6.04
C PHE A 375 -10.23 7.66 6.82
N ARG A 376 -9.07 8.13 7.26
CA ARG A 376 -8.92 9.43 7.95
C ARG A 376 -8.01 10.34 7.14
N PRO A 377 -8.33 11.63 7.01
CA PRO A 377 -7.43 12.59 6.41
C PRO A 377 -6.20 12.74 7.32
N VAL A 378 -5.03 12.45 6.77
CA VAL A 378 -3.75 12.56 7.48
C VAL A 378 -3.00 13.81 7.03
N ILE A 379 -3.13 14.16 5.75
CA ILE A 379 -2.47 15.31 5.13
C ILE A 379 -3.48 16.09 4.30
N TRP A 380 -3.48 17.40 4.46
CA TRP A 380 -4.12 18.34 3.57
C TRP A 380 -3.19 19.53 3.34
N ILE A 381 -2.87 19.82 2.09
CA ILE A 381 -2.04 20.95 1.69
C ILE A 381 -2.77 21.71 0.59
N ASP A 382 -2.95 23.01 0.74
CA ASP A 382 -3.45 23.90 -0.31
C ASP A 382 -2.29 24.49 -1.15
N GLU A 383 -2.64 25.25 -2.19
CA GLU A 383 -1.66 25.92 -3.08
C GLU A 383 -0.69 26.88 -2.34
N LYS A 384 -1.06 27.35 -1.14
CA LYS A 384 -0.24 28.22 -0.30
C LYS A 384 0.66 27.45 0.64
N GLY A 385 0.59 26.10 0.59
CA GLY A 385 1.28 25.25 1.54
C GLY A 385 0.68 25.32 2.95
N THR A 386 -0.58 25.80 3.06
CA THR A 386 -1.30 25.84 4.33
C THR A 386 -1.69 24.42 4.71
N TYR A 387 -1.33 24.05 5.92
CA TYR A 387 -1.52 22.71 6.44
C TYR A 387 -2.69 22.69 7.42
N VAL A 388 -3.63 21.78 7.22
CA VAL A 388 -4.76 21.60 8.15
C VAL A 388 -4.68 20.23 8.79
N ARG A 389 -4.44 20.20 10.09
CA ARG A 389 -4.20 18.99 10.88
C ARG A 389 -5.47 18.21 11.25
N GLN A 390 -6.66 18.82 11.14
CA GLN A 390 -7.94 18.19 11.46
C GLN A 390 -9.02 18.74 10.53
N CYS A 391 -9.35 17.98 9.48
CA CYS A 391 -10.68 18.09 8.90
C CYS A 391 -11.65 17.30 9.78
N GLU A 392 -12.72 17.88 10.26
CA GLU A 392 -13.89 17.15 10.70
C GLU A 392 -14.49 16.49 9.46
N TYR A 393 -14.10 15.24 9.23
CA TYR A 393 -14.62 14.43 8.14
C TYR A 393 -15.98 13.89 8.57
N GLU A 394 -17.05 14.46 8.03
CA GLU A 394 -18.37 13.84 8.12
C GLU A 394 -18.46 12.70 7.10
N LYS A 395 -18.67 11.48 7.60
CA LYS A 395 -18.87 10.24 6.82
C LYS A 395 -19.94 10.34 5.71
N SER A 396 -20.78 11.37 5.76
CA SER A 396 -21.91 11.57 4.86
C SER A 396 -21.56 12.10 3.46
N THR A 397 -20.30 12.51 3.21
CA THR A 397 -19.90 13.19 1.97
C THR A 397 -19.16 12.31 0.97
N GLY A 398 -19.00 11.00 1.23
CA GLY A 398 -18.27 10.09 0.34
C GLY A 398 -16.76 10.35 0.32
N PHE A 399 -16.09 10.07 -0.81
CA PHE A 399 -14.62 10.19 -0.96
C PHE A 399 -14.08 11.62 -0.93
N ILE A 400 -14.95 12.63 -1.03
CA ILE A 400 -14.52 14.02 -1.16
C ILE A 400 -14.92 14.78 0.09
N PRO A 401 -13.97 15.04 1.01
CA PRO A 401 -14.27 15.70 2.28
C PRO A 401 -14.41 17.21 2.17
N TYR A 402 -14.13 17.76 1.00
CA TYR A 402 -13.99 19.20 0.81
C TYR A 402 -15.22 19.79 0.13
N THR A 403 -15.83 20.75 0.78
CA THR A 403 -16.83 21.63 0.16
C THR A 403 -16.14 22.95 -0.17
N SER A 404 -15.93 23.25 -1.46
CA SER A 404 -15.50 24.56 -1.88
C SER A 404 -16.64 25.58 -1.68
N GLU A 405 -16.33 26.72 -1.10
CA GLU A 405 -17.29 27.83 -1.00
C GLU A 405 -17.51 28.54 -2.35
N THR A 406 -16.76 28.15 -3.40
CA THR A 406 -16.84 28.76 -4.72
C THR A 406 -17.75 27.96 -5.65
N ASP A 407 -18.62 28.64 -6.41
CA ASP A 407 -19.46 28.06 -7.48
C ASP A 407 -18.67 27.93 -8.81
N THR A 408 -17.38 27.61 -8.72
CA THR A 408 -16.54 27.32 -9.88
C THR A 408 -16.36 25.80 -10.04
N PRO A 409 -16.24 25.28 -11.27
CA PRO A 409 -15.93 23.88 -11.50
C PRO A 409 -14.59 23.46 -10.91
N HIS A 410 -14.56 22.28 -10.29
CA HIS A 410 -13.38 21.68 -9.68
C HIS A 410 -13.07 20.32 -10.34
N PHE A 411 -11.78 20.01 -10.48
CA PHE A 411 -11.29 18.79 -11.12
C PHE A 411 -10.39 18.03 -10.16
N TYR A 412 -10.89 16.90 -9.66
CA TYR A 412 -10.19 16.06 -8.68
C TYR A 412 -9.70 14.77 -9.30
N TYR A 413 -8.49 14.37 -8.93
CA TYR A 413 -7.93 13.07 -9.28
C TYR A 413 -7.78 12.23 -8.02
N ILE A 414 -8.40 11.05 -8.01
CA ILE A 414 -8.30 10.07 -6.93
C ILE A 414 -7.34 8.98 -7.38
N MET A 415 -6.36 8.67 -6.51
CA MET A 415 -5.39 7.62 -6.73
C MET A 415 -5.23 6.76 -5.48
N CYS A 416 -5.23 5.46 -5.67
CA CYS A 416 -4.98 4.50 -4.61
C CYS A 416 -3.51 4.53 -4.16
N SER A 417 -3.28 4.48 -2.84
CA SER A 417 -1.96 4.25 -2.25
C SER A 417 -1.89 2.80 -1.78
N TYR A 418 -1.17 1.96 -2.53
CA TYR A 418 -1.06 0.53 -2.27
C TYR A 418 0.35 0.02 -2.53
N CYS A 419 0.74 -1.07 -1.85
CA CYS A 419 1.98 -1.79 -2.11
C CYS A 419 1.70 -3.30 -2.06
N ALA A 420 2.10 -4.02 -3.10
CA ALA A 420 1.68 -5.39 -3.35
C ALA A 420 0.14 -5.51 -3.29
N GLU A 421 -0.41 -6.35 -2.44
CA GLU A 421 -1.86 -6.55 -2.30
C GLU A 421 -2.46 -5.83 -1.08
N LYS A 422 -1.86 -4.70 -0.66
CA LYS A 422 -2.27 -3.94 0.52
C LYS A 422 -2.57 -2.50 0.14
N MET A 423 -3.81 -2.10 0.27
CA MET A 423 -4.20 -0.69 0.18
C MET A 423 -4.04 -0.03 1.54
N PHE A 424 -3.30 1.06 1.59
CA PHE A 424 -3.10 1.88 2.79
C PHE A 424 -4.02 3.10 2.83
N GLY A 425 -4.52 3.51 1.67
CA GLY A 425 -5.35 4.69 1.56
C GLY A 425 -5.44 5.21 0.13
N TYR A 426 -5.78 6.47 -0.01
CA TYR A 426 -5.85 7.16 -1.30
C TYR A 426 -5.44 8.62 -1.19
N ALA A 427 -4.94 9.15 -2.29
CA ALA A 427 -4.73 10.58 -2.48
C ALA A 427 -5.86 11.17 -3.32
N LEU A 428 -6.28 12.39 -2.94
CA LEU A 428 -7.18 13.22 -3.72
C LEU A 428 -6.44 14.51 -4.07
N ILE A 429 -6.31 14.79 -5.37
CA ILE A 429 -5.54 15.92 -5.88
C ILE A 429 -6.46 16.81 -6.69
N GLU A 430 -6.58 18.07 -6.29
CA GLU A 430 -7.28 19.07 -7.05
C GLU A 430 -6.30 19.81 -7.95
N MET A 431 -6.52 19.72 -9.26
CA MET A 431 -5.68 20.39 -10.25
C MET A 431 -6.23 21.78 -10.60
N LYS A 432 -5.34 22.73 -10.89
CA LYS A 432 -5.73 24.01 -11.49
C LYS A 432 -6.22 23.80 -12.92
N ASP A 433 -7.02 24.74 -13.41
CA ASP A 433 -7.84 24.69 -14.60
C ASP A 433 -7.22 24.09 -15.90
N GLU A 434 -5.92 24.29 -16.12
CA GLU A 434 -5.25 23.89 -17.38
C GLU A 434 -4.11 22.91 -17.16
N ASP A 435 -3.85 22.57 -15.89
CA ASP A 435 -2.69 21.75 -15.54
C ASP A 435 -2.94 20.28 -15.77
N ILE A 436 -1.89 19.64 -16.19
CA ILE A 436 -1.90 18.23 -16.56
C ILE A 436 -1.53 17.41 -15.33
N PHE A 437 -2.37 16.44 -15.02
CA PHE A 437 -2.06 15.42 -14.03
C PHE A 437 -0.83 14.61 -14.47
N SER A 438 0.36 15.00 -13.98
CA SER A 438 1.64 14.52 -14.49
C SER A 438 2.06 13.16 -13.93
N ASP A 439 2.99 12.49 -14.62
CA ASP A 439 3.63 11.25 -14.15
C ASP A 439 4.37 11.40 -12.82
N PHE A 440 4.72 12.63 -12.43
CA PHE A 440 5.28 12.93 -11.12
C PHE A 440 4.40 12.37 -9.99
N TYR A 441 3.08 12.58 -10.05
CA TYR A 441 2.15 12.11 -9.01
C TYR A 441 2.12 10.60 -8.92
N ASN A 442 2.20 9.88 -10.05
CA ASN A 442 2.30 8.42 -10.06
C ASN A 442 3.57 7.95 -9.33
N ILE A 443 4.73 8.49 -9.72
CA ILE A 443 6.02 8.12 -9.14
C ILE A 443 6.05 8.47 -7.65
N PHE A 444 5.53 9.64 -7.29
CA PHE A 444 5.45 10.10 -5.91
C PHE A 444 4.57 9.16 -5.05
N LEU A 445 3.37 8.83 -5.52
CA LEU A 445 2.44 7.97 -4.79
C LEU A 445 2.93 6.53 -4.69
N LEU A 446 3.62 6.01 -5.69
CA LEU A 446 4.29 4.70 -5.58
C LEU A 446 5.36 4.71 -4.48
N ASN A 447 6.21 5.74 -4.44
CA ASN A 447 7.22 5.89 -3.39
C ASN A 447 6.60 6.08 -2.00
N LEU A 448 5.51 6.83 -1.92
CA LEU A 448 4.73 6.98 -0.69
C LEU A 448 4.18 5.62 -0.23
N SER A 449 3.62 4.84 -1.14
CA SER A 449 3.05 3.53 -0.85
C SER A 449 4.10 2.56 -0.28
N VAL A 450 5.31 2.55 -0.85
CA VAL A 450 6.45 1.79 -0.30
C VAL A 450 6.85 2.28 1.09
N THR A 451 6.81 3.59 1.31
CA THR A 451 7.09 4.18 2.63
C THR A 451 6.03 3.77 3.65
N LEU A 452 4.75 3.82 3.29
CA LEU A 452 3.64 3.39 4.15
C LEU A 452 3.74 1.89 4.49
N GLU A 453 4.07 1.03 3.52
CA GLU A 453 4.28 -0.40 3.79
C GLU A 453 5.42 -0.62 4.78
N ARG A 454 6.53 0.11 4.64
CA ARG A 454 7.64 0.05 5.58
C ARG A 454 7.24 0.49 6.98
N LEU A 455 6.51 1.60 7.11
CA LEU A 455 6.03 2.10 8.40
C LEU A 455 5.10 1.08 9.07
N TRP A 456 4.15 0.53 8.32
CA TRP A 456 3.23 -0.49 8.79
C TRP A 456 3.97 -1.76 9.27
N LYS A 457 4.95 -2.26 8.49
CA LYS A 457 5.76 -3.41 8.88
C LYS A 457 6.55 -3.16 10.15
N ASN A 458 7.17 -1.98 10.28
CA ASN A 458 7.94 -1.62 11.46
C ASN A 458 7.06 -1.56 12.71
N ASP A 459 5.88 -0.98 12.61
CA ASP A 459 4.93 -0.91 13.73
C ASP A 459 4.49 -2.31 14.18
N ASN A 460 4.14 -3.18 13.23
CA ASN A 460 3.77 -4.57 13.52
C ASN A 460 4.92 -5.37 14.15
N ILE A 461 6.16 -5.19 13.67
CA ILE A 461 7.34 -5.84 14.25
C ILE A 461 7.54 -5.37 15.71
N ASN A 462 7.41 -4.08 15.97
CA ASN A 462 7.54 -3.53 17.32
C ASN A 462 6.46 -4.08 18.27
N GLN A 463 5.22 -4.19 17.82
CA GLN A 463 4.14 -4.79 18.61
C GLN A 463 4.40 -6.26 18.94
N LEU A 464 4.82 -7.05 17.95
CA LEU A 464 5.16 -8.45 18.15
C LEU A 464 6.34 -8.61 19.14
N TYR A 465 7.34 -7.73 19.05
CA TYR A 465 8.46 -7.72 19.97
C TYR A 465 8.02 -7.43 21.42
N GLU A 466 7.19 -6.42 21.63
CA GLU A 466 6.68 -6.11 22.98
C GLU A 466 5.78 -7.24 23.52
N GLN A 467 4.94 -7.86 22.69
CA GLN A 467 4.15 -9.03 23.09
C GLN A 467 5.05 -10.21 23.47
N GLN A 468 6.07 -10.49 22.67
CA GLN A 468 7.04 -11.56 22.96
C GLN A 468 7.78 -11.30 24.26
N LYS A 469 8.20 -10.06 24.51
CA LYS A 469 8.88 -9.65 25.73
C LYS A 469 7.98 -9.85 26.96
N ALA A 470 6.72 -9.42 26.88
CA ALA A 470 5.74 -9.60 27.97
C ALA A 470 5.48 -11.09 28.27
N LEU A 471 5.38 -11.91 27.21
CA LEU A 471 5.23 -13.36 27.38
C LEU A 471 6.47 -13.99 28.01
N TYR A 472 7.65 -13.55 27.61
CA TYR A 472 8.92 -14.03 28.18
C TYR A 472 9.04 -13.65 29.67
N GLU A 473 8.72 -12.40 30.03
CA GLU A 473 8.71 -11.93 31.43
C GLU A 473 7.74 -12.76 32.27
N LYS A 474 6.52 -13.00 31.77
CA LYS A 474 5.52 -13.85 32.43
C LYS A 474 6.00 -15.30 32.58
N GLN A 475 6.63 -15.86 31.57
CA GLN A 475 7.18 -17.21 31.62
C GLN A 475 8.34 -17.32 32.64
N MET A 476 9.20 -16.30 32.71
CA MET A 476 10.26 -16.22 33.69
C MET A 476 9.69 -16.15 35.12
N GLU A 477 8.68 -15.32 35.34
CA GLU A 477 8.00 -15.19 36.63
C GLU A 477 7.41 -16.52 37.13
N LEU A 478 6.70 -17.24 36.24
CA LEU A 478 6.18 -18.59 36.50
C LEU A 478 7.30 -19.63 36.73
N SER A 479 8.45 -19.46 36.11
CA SER A 479 9.57 -20.41 36.19
C SER A 479 10.40 -20.28 37.46
N ILE A 480 10.35 -19.12 38.16
CA ILE A 480 11.20 -18.84 39.35
C ILE A 480 10.40 -18.81 40.65
N HIS A 481 9.07 -18.82 40.60
CA HIS A 481 8.21 -18.87 41.80
C HIS A 481 7.63 -20.26 42.03
N ASP A 482 7.28 -20.58 43.27
CA ASP A 482 6.56 -21.79 43.67
C ASP A 482 5.06 -21.54 43.55
N GLU A 483 4.35 -22.34 42.77
CA GLU A 483 2.92 -22.15 42.47
C GLU A 483 2.03 -22.21 43.74
N LEU A 484 2.43 -22.98 44.74
CA LEU A 484 1.64 -23.15 45.96
C LEU A 484 1.78 -21.97 46.93
N THR A 485 3.01 -21.47 47.09
CA THR A 485 3.37 -20.51 48.12
C THR A 485 3.59 -19.09 47.65
N GLY A 486 3.87 -18.91 46.33
CA GLY A 486 4.16 -17.61 45.73
C GLY A 486 5.58 -17.08 45.97
N ILE A 487 6.36 -17.67 46.89
CA ILE A 487 7.77 -17.32 47.09
C ILE A 487 8.65 -17.97 46.00
N LEU A 488 9.93 -17.65 45.95
CA LEU A 488 10.84 -18.25 44.97
C LEU A 488 10.83 -19.79 45.10
N ASN A 489 10.81 -20.48 43.94
CA ASN A 489 11.10 -21.92 43.95
C ASN A 489 12.60 -22.16 44.05
N ARG A 490 13.05 -23.42 44.13
CA ARG A 490 14.45 -23.82 44.25
C ARG A 490 15.34 -23.18 43.20
N ARG A 491 14.85 -23.07 41.96
CA ARG A 491 15.59 -22.44 40.85
C ARG A 491 15.72 -20.94 41.06
N GLY A 492 14.61 -20.25 41.32
CA GLY A 492 14.63 -18.81 41.60
C GLY A 492 15.50 -18.45 42.78
N PHE A 493 15.39 -19.19 43.91
CA PHE A 493 16.24 -18.99 45.06
C PHE A 493 17.72 -19.08 44.71
N ASN A 494 18.13 -20.14 43.97
CA ASN A 494 19.53 -20.32 43.59
C ASN A 494 20.03 -19.20 42.66
N GLU A 495 19.21 -18.77 41.69
CA GLU A 495 19.56 -17.69 40.75
C GLU A 495 19.77 -16.36 41.51
N PHE A 496 18.83 -15.97 42.36
CA PHE A 496 18.92 -14.73 43.11
C PHE A 496 20.03 -14.73 44.16
N SER A 497 20.20 -15.84 44.89
CA SER A 497 21.28 -15.95 45.88
C SER A 497 22.67 -15.93 45.24
N LYS A 498 22.86 -16.62 44.10
CA LYS A 498 24.11 -16.56 43.35
C LYS A 498 24.39 -15.16 42.79
N ALA A 499 23.34 -14.47 42.30
CA ALA A 499 23.48 -13.09 41.85
C ALA A 499 23.89 -12.15 43.00
N ALA A 500 23.29 -12.31 44.18
CA ALA A 500 23.63 -11.53 45.36
C ALA A 500 25.08 -11.79 45.83
N ILE A 501 25.53 -13.04 45.83
CA ILE A 501 26.92 -13.37 46.13
C ILE A 501 27.90 -12.73 45.14
N LYS A 502 27.63 -12.80 43.84
CA LYS A 502 28.46 -12.19 42.80
C LYS A 502 28.57 -10.67 42.91
N GLN A 503 27.58 -10.01 43.51
CA GLN A 503 27.57 -8.56 43.71
C GLN A 503 28.28 -8.10 44.98
N LEU A 504 28.84 -9.02 45.81
CA LEU A 504 29.57 -8.66 47.02
C LEU A 504 30.85 -7.90 46.67
N ASN A 505 31.02 -6.75 47.31
CA ASN A 505 32.23 -5.92 47.21
C ASN A 505 33.14 -6.19 48.41
N GLY A 506 34.10 -7.14 48.23
CA GLY A 506 35.01 -7.59 49.29
C GLY A 506 34.37 -8.62 50.22
N ILE A 507 35.07 -8.91 51.35
CA ILE A 507 34.62 -9.89 52.33
C ILE A 507 33.41 -9.35 53.09
N THR A 508 32.32 -10.10 53.03
CA THR A 508 31.03 -9.74 53.67
C THR A 508 30.46 -10.96 54.38
N THR A 509 29.81 -10.74 55.51
CA THR A 509 29.10 -11.79 56.23
C THR A 509 27.82 -12.18 55.48
N VAL A 510 27.64 -13.46 55.19
CA VAL A 510 26.42 -14.01 54.63
C VAL A 510 25.81 -15.02 55.58
N CYS A 511 24.47 -15.11 55.52
CA CYS A 511 23.72 -16.09 56.27
C CYS A 511 22.92 -16.95 55.32
N THR A 512 22.94 -18.27 55.51
CA THR A 512 21.99 -19.20 54.91
C THR A 512 21.20 -19.90 56.01
N MET A 513 19.93 -20.22 55.70
CA MET A 513 19.10 -21.00 56.59
C MET A 513 18.31 -22.03 55.77
N VAL A 514 18.27 -23.25 56.26
CA VAL A 514 17.39 -24.32 55.81
C VAL A 514 16.29 -24.52 56.84
N ILE A 515 15.05 -24.48 56.42
CA ILE A 515 13.88 -24.65 57.26
C ILE A 515 13.08 -25.85 56.74
N ASP A 516 12.64 -26.70 57.64
CA ASP A 516 11.82 -27.86 57.34
C ASP A 516 10.57 -27.77 58.22
N MET A 517 9.38 -27.85 57.60
CA MET A 517 8.13 -27.87 58.33
C MET A 517 7.92 -29.21 59.01
N ASP A 518 7.75 -29.19 60.32
CA ASP A 518 7.61 -30.40 61.10
C ASP A 518 6.20 -31.03 60.91
N GLY A 519 6.22 -32.35 60.69
CA GLY A 519 4.99 -33.14 60.73
C GLY A 519 4.05 -33.02 59.52
N LEU A 520 4.48 -32.46 58.38
CA LEU A 520 3.65 -32.31 57.16
C LEU A 520 3.01 -33.64 56.74
N LYS A 521 3.73 -34.75 56.79
CA LYS A 521 3.17 -36.07 56.49
C LYS A 521 2.00 -36.45 57.40
N HIS A 522 2.15 -36.17 58.72
CA HIS A 522 1.08 -36.45 59.64
C HIS A 522 -0.16 -35.55 59.38
N ILE A 523 0.02 -34.29 59.05
CA ILE A 523 -1.07 -33.38 58.68
C ILE A 523 -1.77 -33.91 57.43
N ASN A 524 -1.03 -34.30 56.39
CA ASN A 524 -1.60 -34.86 55.18
C ASN A 524 -2.41 -36.17 55.44
N ASP A 525 -1.81 -37.08 56.22
CA ASP A 525 -2.41 -38.38 56.50
C ASP A 525 -3.67 -38.27 57.42
N ALA A 526 -3.68 -37.32 58.35
CA ALA A 526 -4.78 -37.16 59.30
C ALA A 526 -5.89 -36.21 58.82
N TYR A 527 -5.56 -35.16 58.06
CA TYR A 527 -6.46 -34.07 57.72
C TYR A 527 -6.59 -33.82 56.22
N GLY A 528 -5.83 -34.55 55.38
CA GLY A 528 -5.87 -34.43 53.93
C GLY A 528 -4.86 -33.42 53.34
N HIS A 529 -4.57 -33.57 52.06
CA HIS A 529 -3.58 -32.74 51.33
C HIS A 529 -3.93 -31.24 51.32
N SER A 530 -5.19 -30.87 51.32
CA SER A 530 -5.63 -29.46 51.39
C SER A 530 -5.18 -28.75 52.68
N GLU A 531 -5.18 -29.46 53.80
CA GLU A 531 -4.69 -28.93 55.10
C GLU A 531 -3.16 -28.91 55.11
N GLY A 532 -2.51 -29.85 54.47
CA GLY A 532 -1.07 -29.80 54.27
C GLY A 532 -0.62 -28.63 53.40
N ASP A 533 -1.30 -28.38 52.28
CA ASP A 533 -1.06 -27.22 51.43
C ASP A 533 -1.30 -25.90 52.18
N PHE A 534 -2.32 -25.85 53.00
CA PHE A 534 -2.60 -24.71 53.85
C PHE A 534 -1.48 -24.49 54.86
N ALA A 535 -0.94 -25.53 55.48
CA ALA A 535 0.14 -25.46 56.43
C ALA A 535 1.46 -25.00 55.76
N ILE A 536 1.76 -25.47 54.52
CA ILE A 536 2.87 -25.02 53.70
C ILE A 536 2.74 -23.53 53.34
N LYS A 537 1.55 -23.07 52.90
CA LYS A 537 1.29 -21.65 52.62
C LYS A 537 1.48 -20.79 53.87
N THR A 538 1.05 -21.27 55.02
CA THR A 538 1.21 -20.59 56.29
C THR A 538 2.70 -20.47 56.67
N THR A 539 3.46 -21.54 56.50
CA THR A 539 4.91 -21.52 56.74
C THR A 539 5.60 -20.51 55.85
N ALA A 540 5.30 -20.50 54.56
CA ALA A 540 5.82 -19.53 53.59
C ALA A 540 5.47 -18.08 54.00
N HIS A 541 4.24 -17.86 54.45
CA HIS A 541 3.77 -16.53 54.90
C HIS A 541 4.57 -16.05 56.12
N ILE A 542 4.75 -16.91 57.14
CA ILE A 542 5.56 -16.61 58.33
C ILE A 542 6.99 -16.26 57.93
N ILE A 543 7.62 -17.05 57.03
CA ILE A 543 8.98 -16.80 56.55
C ILE A 543 9.03 -15.44 55.85
N THR A 544 8.07 -15.14 55.00
CA THR A 544 8.01 -13.87 54.27
C THR A 544 7.81 -12.67 55.20
N GLU A 545 7.03 -12.80 56.26
CA GLU A 545 6.87 -11.77 57.30
C GLU A 545 8.16 -11.49 58.08
N CYS A 546 9.01 -12.50 58.26
CA CYS A 546 10.33 -12.34 58.84
C CYS A 546 11.31 -11.65 57.90
N CYS A 547 11.19 -11.83 56.58
CA CYS A 547 12.08 -11.30 55.56
C CYS A 547 11.78 -9.82 55.25
N LYS A 548 12.24 -8.88 56.08
CA LYS A 548 11.90 -7.44 55.98
C LYS A 548 12.95 -6.58 55.31
N SER A 549 14.15 -7.09 55.09
CA SER A 549 15.33 -6.25 54.80
C SER A 549 16.25 -6.80 53.69
N GLY A 550 15.66 -7.39 52.63
CA GLY A 550 16.45 -7.89 51.49
C GLY A 550 16.90 -9.34 51.64
N GLU A 551 16.31 -10.08 52.57
CA GLU A 551 16.48 -11.53 52.65
C GLU A 551 15.79 -12.19 51.45
N ILE A 552 16.43 -13.20 50.85
CA ILE A 552 15.91 -14.00 49.74
C ILE A 552 15.35 -15.29 50.36
N ALA A 553 14.03 -15.49 50.21
CA ALA A 553 13.36 -16.69 50.68
C ALA A 553 12.84 -17.52 49.48
N GLY A 554 12.96 -18.84 49.57
CA GLY A 554 12.47 -19.76 48.54
C GLY A 554 12.06 -21.11 49.12
N ARG A 555 11.14 -21.81 48.40
CA ARG A 555 10.75 -23.19 48.70
C ARG A 555 11.59 -24.15 47.86
N ALA A 556 12.30 -25.05 48.50
CA ALA A 556 13.15 -26.03 47.82
C ALA A 556 12.35 -27.22 47.26
N GLY A 557 11.22 -27.54 47.89
CA GLY A 557 10.28 -28.60 47.53
C GLY A 557 9.68 -29.23 48.78
N GLY A 558 8.48 -29.79 48.66
CA GLY A 558 7.80 -30.42 49.81
C GLY A 558 7.61 -29.44 50.98
N ASP A 559 8.23 -29.75 52.11
CA ASP A 559 8.20 -29.02 53.38
C ASP A 559 9.47 -28.19 53.65
N GLU A 560 10.42 -28.12 52.65
CA GLU A 560 11.72 -27.45 52.78
C GLU A 560 11.69 -26.03 52.24
N PHE A 561 12.26 -25.08 53.00
CA PHE A 561 12.41 -23.68 52.63
C PHE A 561 13.88 -23.23 52.86
N TYR A 562 14.31 -22.30 52.02
CA TYR A 562 15.65 -21.72 52.10
C TYR A 562 15.56 -20.22 52.31
N ILE A 563 16.51 -19.68 53.09
CA ILE A 563 16.72 -18.25 53.25
C ILE A 563 18.18 -17.95 52.99
N PHE A 564 18.42 -16.84 52.29
CA PHE A 564 19.77 -16.27 52.10
C PHE A 564 19.71 -14.78 52.43
N ALA A 565 20.73 -14.29 53.11
CA ALA A 565 20.88 -12.89 53.49
C ALA A 565 22.35 -12.46 53.50
N THR A 566 22.59 -11.17 53.22
CA THR A 566 23.93 -10.55 53.30
C THR A 566 24.00 -9.51 54.40
N GLY A 567 25.23 -9.29 54.96
CA GLY A 567 25.46 -8.29 56.02
C GLY A 567 24.82 -8.66 57.36
N TYR A 568 24.69 -9.96 57.66
CA TYR A 568 24.16 -10.44 58.94
C TYR A 568 25.23 -10.50 60.02
N SER A 569 24.91 -10.04 61.23
CA SER A 569 25.65 -10.34 62.43
C SER A 569 25.02 -11.52 63.16
N GLN A 570 25.74 -12.12 64.14
CA GLN A 570 25.16 -13.17 64.98
C GLN A 570 23.91 -12.68 65.73
N GLU A 571 23.90 -11.44 66.21
CA GLU A 571 22.77 -10.82 66.91
C GLU A 571 21.53 -10.68 65.99
N LYS A 572 21.78 -10.29 64.73
CA LYS A 572 20.70 -10.19 63.74
C LYS A 572 20.12 -11.56 63.38
N LEU A 573 21.00 -12.58 63.28
CA LEU A 573 20.57 -13.95 63.05
C LEU A 573 19.74 -14.49 64.20
N ASP A 574 20.21 -14.28 65.47
CA ASP A 574 19.48 -14.73 66.68
C ASP A 574 18.12 -14.03 66.79
N SER A 575 18.06 -12.73 66.45
CA SER A 575 16.80 -11.98 66.41
C SER A 575 15.83 -12.52 65.31
N PHE A 576 16.36 -12.87 64.14
CA PHE A 576 15.58 -13.46 63.05
C PHE A 576 15.01 -14.82 63.43
N CYS A 577 15.82 -15.67 64.03
CA CYS A 577 15.39 -16.97 64.55
C CYS A 577 14.32 -16.82 65.65
N GLY A 578 14.50 -15.85 66.56
CA GLY A 578 13.51 -15.53 67.59
C GLY A 578 12.17 -15.05 67.03
N GLU A 579 12.22 -14.24 65.98
CA GLU A 579 11.03 -13.73 65.26
C GLU A 579 10.28 -14.83 64.52
N LEU A 580 10.98 -15.76 63.88
CA LEU A 580 10.36 -16.94 63.25
C LEU A 580 9.57 -17.77 64.27
N VAL A 581 10.15 -18.05 65.45
CA VAL A 581 9.48 -18.80 66.50
C VAL A 581 8.29 -18.01 67.03
N ARG A 582 8.47 -16.72 67.32
CA ARG A 582 7.41 -15.85 67.83
C ARG A 582 6.20 -15.80 66.90
N LEU A 583 6.40 -15.57 65.59
CA LEU A 583 5.33 -15.51 64.59
C LEU A 583 4.64 -16.87 64.43
N CYS A 584 5.37 -17.96 64.52
CA CYS A 584 4.82 -19.31 64.49
C CYS A 584 3.89 -19.57 65.69
N ASP A 585 4.35 -19.21 66.92
CA ASP A 585 3.54 -19.33 68.13
C ASP A 585 2.32 -18.40 68.11
N GLU A 586 2.46 -17.17 67.66
CA GLU A 586 1.32 -16.25 67.49
C GLU A 586 0.30 -16.77 66.51
N TYR A 587 0.77 -17.33 65.38
CA TYR A 587 -0.11 -17.93 64.40
C TYR A 587 -0.92 -19.09 65.02
N ASN A 588 -0.21 -20.01 65.70
CA ASN A 588 -0.85 -21.16 66.36
C ASN A 588 -1.79 -20.76 67.49
N ALA A 589 -1.57 -19.63 68.17
CA ALA A 589 -2.44 -19.11 69.21
C ALA A 589 -3.73 -18.43 68.66
N LYS A 590 -3.65 -17.86 67.50
CA LYS A 590 -4.75 -17.12 66.86
C LYS A 590 -5.70 -18.02 66.06
N HIS A 591 -5.22 -19.19 65.61
CA HIS A 591 -5.97 -20.04 64.69
C HIS A 591 -6.31 -21.39 65.34
N ASP A 592 -7.59 -21.70 65.47
CA ASP A 592 -8.05 -22.95 66.05
C ASP A 592 -8.05 -24.08 65.03
N LYS A 593 -6.83 -24.49 64.63
CA LYS A 593 -6.62 -25.64 63.75
C LYS A 593 -6.35 -26.91 64.55
N PRO A 594 -6.77 -28.11 64.07
CA PRO A 594 -6.54 -29.36 64.78
C PRO A 594 -5.06 -29.80 64.79
N PHE A 595 -4.17 -29.04 64.22
CA PHE A 595 -2.74 -29.23 64.18
C PHE A 595 -2.00 -27.91 64.43
N ARG A 596 -0.74 -28.00 64.82
CA ARG A 596 0.15 -26.85 64.99
C ARG A 596 1.11 -26.77 63.79
N VAL A 597 1.36 -25.54 63.30
CA VAL A 597 2.42 -25.29 62.36
C VAL A 597 3.72 -25.15 63.16
N GLU A 598 4.62 -26.06 62.98
CA GLU A 598 5.96 -26.08 63.63
C GLU A 598 7.03 -26.23 62.57
N MET A 599 8.20 -25.67 62.82
CA MET A 599 9.34 -25.78 61.88
C MET A 599 10.65 -26.05 62.63
N SER A 600 11.53 -26.79 61.98
CA SER A 600 12.92 -26.97 62.39
C SER A 600 13.79 -26.21 61.45
N PHE A 601 14.80 -25.52 61.96
CA PHE A 601 15.68 -24.74 61.12
C PHE A 601 17.14 -24.83 61.55
N GLY A 602 18.07 -24.76 60.58
CA GLY A 602 19.50 -24.65 60.83
C GLY A 602 20.06 -23.49 60.04
N SER A 603 20.90 -22.73 60.65
CA SER A 603 21.52 -21.54 60.04
C SER A 603 23.03 -21.66 59.98
N TYR A 604 23.62 -21.06 58.97
CA TYR A 604 25.07 -20.95 58.82
C TYR A 604 25.45 -19.50 58.50
N LEU A 605 26.22 -18.92 59.39
CA LEU A 605 26.81 -17.58 59.24
C LEU A 605 28.29 -17.72 58.92
N CYS A 606 28.74 -17.09 57.84
CA CYS A 606 30.14 -17.10 57.45
C CYS A 606 30.54 -15.80 56.75
N GLU A 607 31.83 -15.53 56.71
CA GLU A 607 32.42 -14.49 55.89
C GLU A 607 32.78 -15.08 54.53
N THR A 608 32.41 -14.42 53.46
CA THR A 608 32.73 -14.81 52.08
C THR A 608 32.87 -13.57 51.20
N ASP A 609 33.49 -13.76 50.06
CA ASP A 609 33.54 -12.80 48.96
C ASP A 609 32.66 -13.27 47.80
N ASN A 610 32.83 -12.68 46.62
CA ASN A 610 32.06 -13.01 45.42
C ASN A 610 32.36 -14.42 44.84
N SER A 611 33.28 -15.19 45.44
CA SER A 611 33.59 -16.57 45.05
C SER A 611 32.86 -17.63 45.89
N GLY A 612 32.05 -17.22 46.86
CA GLY A 612 31.32 -18.13 47.75
C GLY A 612 30.32 -19.02 47.02
N SER A 613 30.11 -20.25 47.55
CA SER A 613 29.15 -21.23 46.99
C SER A 613 27.92 -21.34 47.86
N ILE A 614 26.76 -20.94 47.32
CA ILE A 614 25.47 -21.07 48.00
C ILE A 614 25.13 -22.53 48.33
N GLU A 615 25.52 -23.46 47.46
CA GLU A 615 25.26 -24.89 47.65
C GLU A 615 26.05 -25.46 48.85
N GLU A 616 27.28 -24.99 49.08
CA GLU A 616 28.10 -25.40 50.25
C GLU A 616 27.55 -24.83 51.53
N PHE A 617 27.13 -23.56 51.52
CA PHE A 617 26.55 -22.91 52.71
C PHE A 617 25.24 -23.57 53.12
N LEU A 618 24.35 -23.89 52.15
CA LEU A 618 23.12 -24.60 52.41
C LEU A 618 23.33 -26.00 52.99
N LYS A 619 24.34 -26.74 52.53
CA LYS A 619 24.68 -28.05 53.09
C LYS A 619 24.99 -27.98 54.58
N ILE A 620 25.73 -26.96 55.03
CA ILE A 620 26.07 -26.77 56.44
C ILE A 620 24.82 -26.41 57.24
N SER A 621 23.97 -25.53 56.68
CA SER A 621 22.68 -25.16 57.27
C SER A 621 21.76 -26.38 57.42
N ASP A 622 21.73 -27.25 56.42
CA ASP A 622 20.92 -28.47 56.43
C ASP A 622 21.33 -29.45 57.55
N VAL A 623 22.64 -29.68 57.72
CA VAL A 623 23.15 -30.50 58.81
C VAL A 623 22.70 -29.95 60.17
N ARG A 624 22.80 -28.64 60.36
CA ARG A 624 22.37 -27.99 61.62
C ARG A 624 20.83 -28.06 61.83
N MET A 625 20.05 -27.95 60.78
CA MET A 625 18.61 -28.13 60.81
C MET A 625 18.27 -29.55 61.23
N TYR A 626 18.95 -30.55 60.69
CA TYR A 626 18.73 -31.94 61.04
C TYR A 626 19.09 -32.22 62.51
N GLU A 627 20.19 -31.66 63.03
CA GLU A 627 20.59 -31.74 64.43
C GLU A 627 19.54 -31.15 65.37
N GLN A 628 18.98 -29.96 65.02
CA GLN A 628 17.89 -29.35 65.76
C GLN A 628 16.64 -30.21 65.71
N LYS A 629 16.28 -30.74 64.55
CA LYS A 629 15.13 -31.61 64.34
C LYS A 629 15.19 -32.88 65.16
N MET A 630 16.39 -33.47 65.37
CA MET A 630 16.63 -34.66 66.18
C MET A 630 16.65 -34.38 67.68
N SER A 631 16.90 -33.14 68.10
CA SER A 631 16.93 -32.74 69.50
C SER A 631 15.53 -32.51 70.09
N LYS A 632 14.47 -32.42 69.29
CA LYS A 632 13.08 -32.18 69.72
C LYS A 632 12.52 -33.41 70.47
N PRO A 633 11.78 -33.20 71.59
CA PRO A 633 11.20 -34.30 72.35
C PRO A 633 10.21 -35.12 71.53
N GLY A 634 10.36 -36.47 71.52
CA GLY A 634 9.49 -37.42 70.82
C GLY A 634 10.01 -38.07 69.56
N ARG A 635 11.20 -37.70 69.05
CA ARG A 635 11.79 -38.24 67.78
C ARG A 635 12.95 -39.24 67.99
N LYS A 636 13.32 -39.58 69.21
CA LYS A 636 14.45 -40.51 69.51
C LYS A 636 14.19 -41.98 69.21
N ASN A 637 13.02 -42.38 68.68
CA ASN A 637 12.69 -43.78 68.38
C ASN A 637 11.76 -43.86 67.15
N ARG A 638 12.29 -43.60 65.96
CA ARG A 638 11.74 -44.17 64.73
C ARG A 638 12.83 -44.32 63.65
#